data_3b7fe5c8de60643bea70f7d34c671170
#
_entry.id   3b7fe5c8de60643bea70f7d34c671170
#
_cell.length_a   1.000
_cell.length_b   1.000
_cell.length_c   1.000
_cell.angle_alpha   90.00
_cell.angle_beta   90.00
_cell.angle_gamma   90.00
#
_symmetry.space_group_name_H-M   'P 1'
#
loop_
_entity.id
_entity.type
_entity.pdbx_description
1 polymer ?
#
loop_
_entity_poly.entity_id
_entity_poly.type
_entity_poly.pdbx_seq_one_letter_code
_entity_poly.pdbx_strand_id
1 'polypeptide(L)'
;MFYTSPVISTDIDDYRRTLKEVFGYPDFRSGQAEVLSRLTDRDVMAVMPTGSGKTLCYVLPAISKGRTVVVSPLIALMRDQVQSLKAVGVRANFINSSLSRSAQNANYLDFIEGRADLLYVAPERLTNARFVEGLRKAGVKLLAIDEAHCVSEWGHDFRPDYLTLGTVREALGRPRTLALTATAEPRVQDDTLGRLGIPNAARVVTSVDRPNLRLSVEHLSDLDRRRDRLIELLTERKGLSGIVYARTRRSVEELAEALSGVGVAAEPYHAGLDMSRRDDAQRRFTLDEAPVIVATNAFGMGIDKPDVRFVVHFNMPGRVEAYYQQAGRAGRDGESADCILLYGGHDISAQRQFIERAHPDEADVRETWVSLVAAHSAGPDDLDWTDRINRNSDGFAAAIAALRASGLVDTGSLRLLSTDAAAPIDIGSINEHRRHAEDRLSQMVEYAESTSCRRAVILRYFGERPEASCSACDSCLGERREAEVEYPPDLYDALLKLREKIARKTSRAPYQVLEFHTVRELATHRPHDRDELLQTWGIGEVKADWFGERLVRAIRVWEDKNPDAPERERRRSQRSLPSTLVPEPVIDDDDPLYNGLRAWRTERAKRDGVPAYMVFSDRTLKALVSAQPDSRDSLMQVKGVGPAKIETFGPDVLRLIKGEAVSA
;
A
#
# COMPACT_ATOMS: atom_id res chain seq x y z
N MET A 1 39.03 8.69 -38.84
CA MET A 1 38.17 7.69 -38.18
C MET A 1 36.75 8.18 -38.31
N PHE A 2 36.01 7.68 -39.27
CA PHE A 2 34.64 8.13 -39.56
C PHE A 2 33.71 7.50 -38.51
N TYR A 3 33.08 8.31 -37.70
CA TYR A 3 31.94 7.89 -36.87
C TYR A 3 30.77 7.60 -37.83
N THR A 4 30.51 6.33 -38.09
CA THR A 4 29.27 5.91 -38.72
C THR A 4 28.17 6.07 -37.68
N SER A 5 27.30 7.05 -37.89
CA SER A 5 26.01 7.15 -37.19
C SER A 5 25.29 5.78 -37.31
N PRO A 6 24.71 5.26 -36.22
CA PRO A 6 23.93 4.03 -36.32
C PRO A 6 22.80 4.26 -37.34
N VAL A 7 22.64 3.36 -38.27
CA VAL A 7 21.52 3.31 -39.22
C VAL A 7 20.23 3.28 -38.39
N ILE A 8 19.53 4.41 -38.32
CA ILE A 8 18.20 4.52 -37.70
C ILE A 8 17.31 3.59 -38.50
N SER A 9 16.74 2.57 -37.88
CA SER A 9 15.91 1.58 -38.54
C SER A 9 14.66 2.25 -39.14
N THR A 10 14.23 1.85 -40.32
CA THR A 10 13.04 2.33 -41.03
C THR A 10 11.76 2.32 -40.18
N ASP A 11 11.69 1.42 -39.18
CA ASP A 11 10.57 1.28 -38.27
C ASP A 11 10.35 2.50 -37.34
N ILE A 12 11.41 3.17 -36.88
CA ILE A 12 11.26 4.28 -35.90
C ILE A 12 10.65 5.53 -36.54
N ASP A 13 10.96 5.77 -37.81
CA ASP A 13 10.38 6.91 -38.55
C ASP A 13 8.92 6.66 -38.92
N ASP A 14 8.55 5.42 -39.17
CA ASP A 14 7.15 5.01 -39.36
C ASP A 14 6.35 5.18 -38.07
N TYR A 15 6.89 4.81 -36.93
CA TYR A 15 6.26 5.06 -35.64
C TYR A 15 6.12 6.55 -35.33
N ARG A 16 7.11 7.38 -35.69
CA ARG A 16 7.04 8.84 -35.52
C ARG A 16 5.96 9.44 -36.39
N ARG A 17 5.82 8.95 -37.64
CA ARG A 17 4.74 9.36 -38.54
C ARG A 17 3.37 9.00 -37.97
N THR A 18 3.20 7.75 -37.54
CA THR A 18 1.95 7.28 -36.91
C THR A 18 1.63 8.05 -35.63
N LEU A 19 2.63 8.36 -34.80
CA LEU A 19 2.48 9.18 -33.61
C LEU A 19 1.91 10.56 -33.93
N LYS A 20 2.42 11.19 -34.99
CA LYS A 20 1.92 12.51 -35.44
C LYS A 20 0.54 12.45 -36.09
N GLU A 21 0.32 11.47 -36.96
CA GLU A 21 -0.92 11.37 -37.74
C GLU A 21 -2.11 10.93 -36.88
N VAL A 22 -1.91 9.95 -35.99
CA VAL A 22 -3.00 9.36 -35.20
C VAL A 22 -3.19 10.09 -33.86
N PHE A 23 -2.12 10.49 -33.20
CA PHE A 23 -2.17 11.05 -31.85
C PHE A 23 -1.90 12.56 -31.79
N GLY A 24 -1.42 13.17 -32.89
CA GLY A 24 -1.12 14.60 -32.97
C GLY A 24 0.15 15.03 -32.21
N TYR A 25 0.93 14.08 -31.70
CA TYR A 25 2.18 14.40 -30.99
C TYR A 25 3.33 14.61 -31.97
N PRO A 26 4.10 15.70 -31.81
CA PRO A 26 5.18 16.04 -32.77
C PRO A 26 6.37 15.09 -32.70
N ASP A 27 6.68 14.54 -31.52
CA ASP A 27 7.79 13.61 -31.29
C ASP A 27 7.58 12.74 -30.06
N PHE A 28 8.46 11.75 -29.89
CA PHE A 28 8.49 10.84 -28.74
C PHE A 28 8.88 11.55 -27.45
N ARG A 29 8.31 11.08 -26.36
CA ARG A 29 8.81 11.41 -25.01
C ARG A 29 10.06 10.59 -24.69
N SER A 30 10.82 11.03 -23.65
CA SER A 30 12.02 10.35 -23.18
C SER A 30 11.78 8.84 -23.01
N GLY A 31 12.69 8.01 -23.54
CA GLY A 31 12.67 6.56 -23.46
C GLY A 31 11.77 5.87 -24.49
N GLN A 32 10.73 6.49 -25.02
CA GLN A 32 9.81 5.84 -25.97
C GLN A 32 10.51 5.38 -27.24
N ALA A 33 11.32 6.25 -27.85
CA ALA A 33 12.06 5.92 -29.07
C ALA A 33 13.05 4.77 -28.84
N GLU A 34 13.71 4.74 -27.68
CA GLU A 34 14.64 3.65 -27.33
C GLU A 34 13.90 2.32 -27.13
N VAL A 35 12.78 2.32 -26.41
CA VAL A 35 11.93 1.12 -26.25
C VAL A 35 11.50 0.59 -27.60
N LEU A 36 10.96 1.43 -28.47
CA LEU A 36 10.48 1.04 -29.80
C LEU A 36 11.60 0.52 -30.68
N SER A 37 12.76 1.17 -30.67
CA SER A 37 13.95 0.72 -31.43
C SER A 37 14.43 -0.65 -30.95
N ARG A 38 14.57 -0.86 -29.63
CA ARG A 38 15.02 -2.14 -29.06
C ARG A 38 14.00 -3.25 -29.27
N LEU A 39 12.70 -2.93 -29.29
CA LEU A 39 11.62 -3.88 -29.46
C LEU A 39 11.57 -4.50 -30.87
N THR A 40 12.26 -3.93 -31.85
CA THR A 40 12.33 -4.47 -33.21
C THR A 40 13.10 -5.78 -33.26
N ASP A 41 14.16 -5.92 -32.46
CA ASP A 41 15.10 -7.06 -32.53
C ASP A 41 15.12 -7.93 -31.26
N ARG A 42 14.66 -7.46 -30.10
CA ARG A 42 14.69 -8.20 -28.83
C ARG A 42 13.52 -7.89 -27.91
N ASP A 43 13.32 -8.73 -26.92
CA ASP A 43 12.41 -8.46 -25.83
C ASP A 43 12.90 -7.27 -25.02
N VAL A 44 11.97 -6.48 -24.42
CA VAL A 44 12.31 -5.26 -23.72
C VAL A 44 11.61 -5.22 -22.36
N MET A 45 12.33 -4.79 -21.34
CA MET A 45 11.76 -4.31 -20.09
C MET A 45 11.92 -2.78 -20.02
N ALA A 46 10.81 -2.06 -19.93
CA ALA A 46 10.80 -0.61 -19.84
C ALA A 46 10.34 -0.17 -18.43
N VAL A 47 11.24 0.48 -17.70
CA VAL A 47 10.94 1.14 -16.43
C VAL A 47 10.84 2.63 -16.71
N MET A 48 9.62 3.14 -16.72
CA MET A 48 9.32 4.51 -17.14
C MET A 48 8.28 5.13 -16.20
N PRO A 49 8.43 6.37 -15.74
CA PRO A 49 7.55 6.98 -14.74
C PRO A 49 6.08 7.03 -15.20
N THR A 50 5.18 7.19 -14.23
CA THR A 50 3.77 7.44 -14.52
C THR A 50 3.63 8.73 -15.34
N GLY A 51 2.79 8.71 -16.36
CA GLY A 51 2.61 9.86 -17.26
C GLY A 51 3.65 9.98 -18.39
N SER A 52 4.64 9.07 -18.48
CA SER A 52 5.62 9.05 -19.59
C SER A 52 5.05 8.58 -20.94
N GLY A 53 3.80 8.11 -20.96
CA GLY A 53 3.16 7.61 -22.19
C GLY A 53 3.59 6.19 -22.56
N LYS A 54 3.81 5.30 -21.57
CA LYS A 54 4.13 3.87 -21.75
C LYS A 54 3.20 3.16 -22.74
N THR A 55 1.93 3.51 -22.75
CA THR A 55 0.89 2.96 -23.65
C THR A 55 1.30 3.02 -25.12
N LEU A 56 1.94 4.11 -25.55
CA LEU A 56 2.37 4.29 -26.94
C LEU A 56 3.46 3.28 -27.35
N CYS A 57 4.23 2.76 -26.41
CA CYS A 57 5.28 1.78 -26.70
C CYS A 57 4.76 0.42 -27.21
N TYR A 58 3.49 0.10 -26.96
CA TYR A 58 2.84 -1.09 -27.53
C TYR A 58 1.72 -0.76 -28.53
N VAL A 59 1.12 0.43 -28.45
CA VAL A 59 0.07 0.83 -29.39
C VAL A 59 0.65 1.13 -30.76
N LEU A 60 1.77 1.83 -30.86
CA LEU A 60 2.42 2.11 -32.16
C LEU A 60 2.83 0.84 -32.89
N PRO A 61 3.50 -0.15 -32.26
CA PRO A 61 3.73 -1.47 -32.87
C PRO A 61 2.43 -2.19 -33.28
N ALA A 62 1.37 -2.09 -32.48
CA ALA A 62 0.10 -2.73 -32.80
C ALA A 62 -0.53 -2.17 -34.06
N ILE A 63 -0.53 -0.85 -34.25
CA ILE A 63 -1.04 -0.20 -35.47
C ILE A 63 -0.23 -0.65 -36.70
N SER A 64 1.08 -0.75 -36.58
CA SER A 64 1.96 -1.07 -37.71
C SER A 64 2.06 -2.56 -38.00
N LYS A 65 2.13 -3.42 -36.96
CA LYS A 65 2.41 -4.88 -37.09
C LYS A 65 1.20 -5.74 -36.76
N GLY A 66 0.16 -5.17 -36.19
CA GLY A 66 -1.09 -5.83 -35.77
C GLY A 66 -0.92 -6.80 -34.60
N ARG A 67 -2.04 -7.41 -34.17
CA ARG A 67 -2.16 -8.54 -33.24
C ARG A 67 -1.28 -8.46 -32.00
N THR A 68 -1.49 -7.41 -31.24
CA THR A 68 -0.86 -7.19 -29.95
C THR A 68 -1.80 -7.60 -28.82
N VAL A 69 -1.36 -8.46 -27.92
CA VAL A 69 -2.03 -8.79 -26.67
C VAL A 69 -1.42 -7.95 -25.55
N VAL A 70 -2.25 -7.24 -24.79
CA VAL A 70 -1.84 -6.44 -23.66
C VAL A 70 -2.43 -7.05 -22.39
N VAL A 71 -1.57 -7.53 -21.51
CA VAL A 71 -1.97 -8.02 -20.19
C VAL A 71 -1.97 -6.84 -19.23
N SER A 72 -3.11 -6.56 -18.60
CA SER A 72 -3.25 -5.51 -17.61
C SER A 72 -4.01 -6.01 -16.37
N PRO A 73 -3.62 -5.59 -15.14
CA PRO A 73 -4.25 -6.09 -13.93
C PRO A 73 -5.58 -5.38 -13.59
N LEU A 74 -6.02 -4.42 -14.40
CA LEU A 74 -7.03 -3.43 -14.02
C LEU A 74 -8.17 -3.33 -15.02
N ILE A 75 -9.33 -3.80 -14.58
CA ILE A 75 -10.56 -3.84 -15.39
C ILE A 75 -10.99 -2.44 -15.85
N ALA A 76 -10.99 -1.45 -14.95
CA ALA A 76 -11.39 -0.07 -15.28
C ALA A 76 -10.43 0.57 -16.28
N LEU A 77 -9.10 0.41 -16.06
CA LEU A 77 -8.08 0.92 -16.96
C LEU A 77 -8.21 0.39 -18.39
N MET A 78 -8.50 -0.92 -18.53
CA MET A 78 -8.69 -1.51 -19.87
C MET A 78 -9.81 -0.83 -20.64
N ARG A 79 -10.94 -0.54 -19.97
CA ARG A 79 -12.10 0.12 -20.59
C ARG A 79 -11.73 1.53 -21.05
N ASP A 80 -11.13 2.31 -20.18
CA ASP A 80 -10.77 3.70 -20.45
C ASP A 80 -9.70 3.81 -21.54
N GLN A 81 -8.69 2.94 -21.53
CA GLN A 81 -7.66 2.84 -22.56
C GLN A 81 -8.27 2.49 -23.93
N VAL A 82 -9.13 1.46 -23.97
CA VAL A 82 -9.78 1.05 -25.22
C VAL A 82 -10.71 2.14 -25.76
N GLN A 83 -11.45 2.85 -24.90
CA GLN A 83 -12.29 3.96 -25.33
C GLN A 83 -11.46 5.10 -25.92
N SER A 84 -10.38 5.49 -25.26
CA SER A 84 -9.47 6.55 -25.75
C SER A 84 -8.83 6.17 -27.08
N LEU A 85 -8.41 4.90 -27.24
CA LEU A 85 -7.84 4.40 -28.49
C LEU A 85 -8.86 4.38 -29.63
N LYS A 86 -10.10 3.94 -29.36
CA LYS A 86 -11.19 3.96 -30.34
C LYS A 86 -11.55 5.39 -30.79
N ALA A 87 -11.49 6.36 -29.89
CA ALA A 87 -11.75 7.76 -30.19
C ALA A 87 -10.78 8.34 -31.23
N VAL A 88 -9.55 7.81 -31.29
CA VAL A 88 -8.54 8.20 -32.30
C VAL A 88 -8.42 7.18 -33.45
N GLY A 89 -9.43 6.30 -33.62
CA GLY A 89 -9.53 5.37 -34.75
C GLY A 89 -8.67 4.08 -34.60
N VAL A 90 -8.07 3.81 -33.47
CA VAL A 90 -7.30 2.56 -33.22
C VAL A 90 -8.25 1.41 -32.90
N ARG A 91 -8.08 0.28 -33.61
CA ARG A 91 -8.93 -0.91 -33.46
C ARG A 91 -8.51 -1.73 -32.24
N ALA A 92 -9.07 -1.40 -31.09
CA ALA A 92 -8.76 -2.04 -29.82
C ALA A 92 -10.01 -2.64 -29.16
N ASN A 93 -9.87 -3.80 -28.53
CA ASN A 93 -10.89 -4.46 -27.73
C ASN A 93 -10.33 -4.90 -26.37
N PHE A 94 -11.20 -5.26 -25.42
CA PHE A 94 -10.78 -5.82 -24.14
C PHE A 94 -11.64 -7.01 -23.72
N ILE A 95 -11.08 -7.90 -22.90
CA ILE A 95 -11.75 -9.06 -22.32
C ILE A 95 -11.42 -9.13 -20.84
N ASN A 96 -12.44 -8.97 -19.99
CA ASN A 96 -12.35 -9.12 -18.54
C ASN A 96 -13.72 -9.55 -17.96
N SER A 97 -13.80 -9.70 -16.64
CA SER A 97 -15.00 -10.18 -15.92
C SER A 97 -16.19 -9.21 -15.94
N SER A 98 -16.00 -7.94 -16.29
CA SER A 98 -17.09 -6.95 -16.36
C SER A 98 -17.99 -7.11 -17.60
N LEU A 99 -17.50 -7.80 -18.62
CA LEU A 99 -18.26 -8.02 -19.87
C LEU A 99 -19.13 -9.29 -19.78
N SER A 100 -20.29 -9.26 -20.45
CA SER A 100 -21.08 -10.47 -20.69
C SER A 100 -20.28 -11.50 -21.52
N ARG A 101 -20.60 -12.78 -21.38
CA ARG A 101 -19.95 -13.86 -22.16
C ARG A 101 -20.05 -13.65 -23.66
N SER A 102 -21.19 -13.13 -24.16
CA SER A 102 -21.38 -12.81 -25.58
C SER A 102 -20.45 -11.69 -26.04
N ALA A 103 -20.31 -10.62 -25.26
CA ALA A 103 -19.41 -9.51 -25.57
C ALA A 103 -17.93 -9.94 -25.54
N GLN A 104 -17.56 -10.77 -24.56
CA GLN A 104 -16.20 -11.33 -24.48
C GLN A 104 -15.89 -12.16 -25.74
N ASN A 105 -16.84 -13.00 -26.17
CA ASN A 105 -16.66 -13.83 -27.37
C ASN A 105 -16.59 -12.99 -28.65
N ALA A 106 -17.43 -11.97 -28.78
CA ALA A 106 -17.38 -11.04 -29.93
C ALA A 106 -16.02 -10.33 -30.01
N ASN A 107 -15.53 -9.76 -28.89
CA ASN A 107 -14.24 -9.09 -28.83
C ASN A 107 -13.06 -10.05 -29.15
N TYR A 108 -13.18 -11.31 -28.72
CA TYR A 108 -12.21 -12.34 -29.04
C TYR A 108 -12.19 -12.67 -30.53
N LEU A 109 -13.38 -12.89 -31.15
CA LEU A 109 -13.50 -13.16 -32.59
C LEU A 109 -12.98 -12.00 -33.43
N ASP A 110 -13.29 -10.75 -33.06
CA ASP A 110 -12.75 -9.57 -33.75
C ASP A 110 -11.22 -9.56 -33.76
N PHE A 111 -10.59 -9.96 -32.67
CA PHE A 111 -9.14 -10.00 -32.60
C PHE A 111 -8.54 -11.16 -33.44
N ILE A 112 -9.06 -12.38 -33.32
CA ILE A 112 -8.51 -13.53 -34.05
C ILE A 112 -8.75 -13.43 -35.57
N GLU A 113 -9.82 -12.75 -36.00
CA GLU A 113 -10.12 -12.51 -37.40
C GLU A 113 -9.44 -11.24 -37.98
N GLY A 114 -8.70 -10.48 -37.14
CA GLY A 114 -7.93 -9.31 -37.58
C GLY A 114 -8.76 -8.01 -37.71
N ARG A 115 -9.96 -7.98 -37.16
CA ARG A 115 -10.78 -6.75 -37.06
C ARG A 115 -10.31 -5.82 -35.91
N ALA A 116 -9.58 -6.35 -34.93
CA ALA A 116 -8.92 -5.59 -33.92
C ALA A 116 -7.39 -5.84 -33.92
N ASP A 117 -6.60 -4.79 -33.72
CA ASP A 117 -5.14 -4.83 -33.69
C ASP A 117 -4.62 -5.08 -32.26
N LEU A 118 -5.35 -4.55 -31.27
CA LEU A 118 -5.04 -4.73 -29.85
C LEU A 118 -6.15 -5.48 -29.12
N LEU A 119 -5.73 -6.37 -28.23
CA LEU A 119 -6.61 -7.03 -27.27
C LEU A 119 -6.06 -6.88 -25.86
N TYR A 120 -6.73 -6.10 -25.02
CA TYR A 120 -6.44 -6.07 -23.59
C TYR A 120 -7.09 -7.26 -22.90
N VAL A 121 -6.32 -7.96 -22.08
CA VAL A 121 -6.76 -9.19 -21.41
C VAL A 121 -6.40 -9.15 -19.93
N ALA A 122 -7.36 -9.49 -19.09
CA ALA A 122 -7.07 -9.71 -17.68
C ALA A 122 -6.29 -11.04 -17.50
N PRO A 123 -5.29 -11.11 -16.61
CA PRO A 123 -4.37 -12.24 -16.51
C PRO A 123 -5.09 -13.57 -16.25
N GLU A 124 -6.16 -13.59 -15.45
CA GLU A 124 -6.95 -14.78 -15.15
C GLU A 124 -7.59 -15.42 -16.39
N ARG A 125 -7.76 -14.68 -17.49
CA ARG A 125 -8.29 -15.21 -18.74
C ARG A 125 -7.26 -16.06 -19.50
N LEU A 126 -5.99 -15.81 -19.27
CA LEU A 126 -4.88 -16.52 -19.90
C LEU A 126 -4.62 -17.91 -19.28
N THR A 127 -5.30 -18.26 -18.20
CA THR A 127 -5.29 -19.63 -17.65
C THR A 127 -6.11 -20.62 -18.50
N ASN A 128 -6.99 -20.10 -19.39
CA ASN A 128 -7.79 -20.94 -20.28
C ASN A 128 -6.99 -21.39 -21.51
N ALA A 129 -6.59 -22.65 -21.55
CA ALA A 129 -5.77 -23.20 -22.62
C ALA A 129 -6.38 -23.05 -24.04
N ARG A 130 -7.73 -23.18 -24.17
CA ARG A 130 -8.40 -22.99 -25.48
C ARG A 130 -8.32 -21.54 -25.97
N PHE A 131 -8.44 -20.61 -25.04
CA PHE A 131 -8.31 -19.18 -25.33
C PHE A 131 -6.90 -18.86 -25.81
N VAL A 132 -5.88 -19.31 -25.09
CA VAL A 132 -4.46 -19.13 -25.45
C VAL A 132 -4.12 -19.80 -26.78
N GLU A 133 -4.62 -21.01 -27.05
CA GLU A 133 -4.40 -21.70 -28.33
C GLU A 133 -5.03 -20.94 -29.52
N GLY A 134 -6.19 -20.34 -29.32
CA GLY A 134 -6.78 -19.47 -30.35
C GLY A 134 -5.96 -18.22 -30.64
N LEU A 135 -5.45 -17.56 -29.59
CA LEU A 135 -4.51 -16.43 -29.74
C LEU A 135 -3.21 -16.85 -30.46
N ARG A 136 -2.67 -18.03 -30.14
CA ARG A 136 -1.50 -18.59 -30.83
C ARG A 136 -1.75 -18.78 -32.31
N LYS A 137 -2.89 -19.39 -32.69
CA LYS A 137 -3.29 -19.59 -34.11
C LYS A 137 -3.51 -18.25 -34.81
N ALA A 138 -3.99 -17.24 -34.12
CA ALA A 138 -4.13 -15.89 -34.68
C ALA A 138 -2.76 -15.24 -34.98
N GLY A 139 -1.67 -15.73 -34.40
CA GLY A 139 -0.31 -15.25 -34.66
C GLY A 139 -0.01 -13.92 -33.95
N VAL A 140 -0.11 -13.92 -32.62
CA VAL A 140 0.27 -12.77 -31.78
C VAL A 140 1.71 -12.35 -32.09
N LYS A 141 1.90 -11.07 -32.40
CA LYS A 141 3.21 -10.49 -32.74
C LYS A 141 3.91 -9.88 -31.53
N LEU A 142 3.13 -9.27 -30.64
CA LEU A 142 3.61 -8.59 -29.45
C LEU A 142 2.77 -9.01 -28.23
N LEU A 143 3.44 -9.41 -27.17
CA LEU A 143 2.87 -9.57 -25.83
C LEU A 143 3.36 -8.40 -24.97
N ALA A 144 2.49 -7.45 -24.68
CA ALA A 144 2.78 -6.36 -23.77
C ALA A 144 2.25 -6.71 -22.38
N ILE A 145 3.07 -6.58 -21.36
CA ILE A 145 2.73 -6.85 -19.96
C ILE A 145 2.80 -5.52 -19.22
N ASP A 146 1.65 -4.94 -18.97
CA ASP A 146 1.53 -3.71 -18.21
C ASP A 146 1.60 -4.02 -16.71
N GLU A 147 2.13 -3.08 -15.94
CA GLU A 147 2.44 -3.25 -14.51
C GLU A 147 3.25 -4.54 -14.25
N ALA A 148 4.28 -4.77 -15.05
CA ALA A 148 5.06 -6.01 -15.04
C ALA A 148 5.70 -6.35 -13.68
N HIS A 149 5.82 -5.37 -12.77
CA HIS A 149 6.24 -5.60 -11.38
C HIS A 149 5.30 -6.55 -10.62
N CYS A 150 4.04 -6.70 -11.08
CA CYS A 150 3.07 -7.66 -10.51
C CYS A 150 3.50 -9.13 -10.68
N VAL A 151 4.43 -9.44 -11.57
CA VAL A 151 5.02 -10.78 -11.76
C VAL A 151 5.90 -11.19 -10.59
N SER A 152 6.55 -10.23 -9.95
CA SER A 152 7.53 -10.46 -8.90
C SER A 152 6.88 -10.46 -7.52
N GLU A 153 7.15 -11.48 -6.72
CA GLU A 153 6.76 -11.53 -5.29
C GLU A 153 7.44 -10.41 -4.48
N TRP A 154 8.54 -9.90 -4.97
CA TRP A 154 9.24 -8.74 -4.42
C TRP A 154 8.66 -7.42 -4.90
N GLY A 155 7.75 -7.45 -5.87
CA GLY A 155 7.02 -6.29 -6.37
C GLY A 155 6.08 -5.69 -5.31
N HIS A 156 5.70 -4.45 -5.52
CA HIS A 156 4.82 -3.74 -4.57
C HIS A 156 3.32 -4.10 -4.72
N ASP A 157 2.92 -4.73 -5.80
CA ASP A 157 1.55 -5.20 -6.07
C ASP A 157 1.61 -6.60 -6.72
N PHE A 158 2.21 -7.55 -5.99
CA PHE A 158 2.29 -8.93 -6.45
C PHE A 158 0.91 -9.52 -6.72
N ARG A 159 0.76 -10.18 -7.87
CA ARG A 159 -0.48 -10.86 -8.27
C ARG A 159 -0.20 -12.29 -8.73
N PRO A 160 -0.71 -13.29 -8.01
CA PRO A 160 -0.47 -14.71 -8.34
C PRO A 160 -0.80 -15.07 -9.80
N ASP A 161 -1.84 -14.46 -10.38
CA ASP A 161 -2.24 -14.70 -11.77
C ASP A 161 -1.14 -14.31 -12.78
N TYR A 162 -0.25 -13.37 -12.43
CA TYR A 162 0.87 -12.96 -13.28
C TYR A 162 2.00 -14.02 -13.34
N LEU A 163 2.09 -14.93 -12.37
CA LEU A 163 3.10 -15.99 -12.39
C LEU A 163 2.98 -16.92 -13.59
N THR A 164 1.79 -17.05 -14.15
CA THR A 164 1.53 -17.91 -15.31
C THR A 164 2.00 -17.30 -16.62
N LEU A 165 2.35 -16.02 -16.67
CA LEU A 165 2.63 -15.29 -17.92
C LEU A 165 3.86 -15.81 -18.66
N GLY A 166 4.87 -16.34 -17.97
CA GLY A 166 6.00 -17.01 -18.61
C GLY A 166 5.56 -18.25 -19.40
N THR A 167 4.73 -19.11 -18.80
CA THR A 167 4.15 -20.30 -19.45
C THR A 167 3.21 -19.90 -20.59
N VAL A 168 2.42 -18.83 -20.41
CA VAL A 168 1.53 -18.30 -21.46
C VAL A 168 2.34 -17.80 -22.65
N ARG A 169 3.44 -17.09 -22.42
CA ARG A 169 4.36 -16.66 -23.49
C ARG A 169 4.90 -17.84 -24.31
N GLU A 170 5.33 -18.90 -23.63
CA GLU A 170 5.75 -20.13 -24.30
C GLU A 170 4.61 -20.74 -25.14
N ALA A 171 3.42 -20.86 -24.57
CA ALA A 171 2.23 -21.41 -25.24
C ALA A 171 1.79 -20.56 -26.46
N LEU A 172 2.01 -19.25 -26.45
CA LEU A 172 1.75 -18.34 -27.56
C LEU A 172 2.79 -18.46 -28.70
N GLY A 173 3.87 -19.23 -28.50
CA GLY A 173 4.96 -19.40 -29.49
C GLY A 173 6.05 -18.33 -29.35
N ARG A 174 6.28 -17.82 -28.18
CA ARG A 174 7.31 -16.82 -27.83
C ARG A 174 7.22 -15.54 -28.66
N PRO A 175 6.07 -14.85 -28.66
CA PRO A 175 5.98 -13.56 -29.33
C PRO A 175 7.00 -12.58 -28.72
N ARG A 176 7.33 -11.52 -29.48
CA ARG A 176 8.09 -10.39 -28.94
C ARG A 176 7.40 -9.91 -27.66
N THR A 177 8.16 -9.69 -26.59
CA THR A 177 7.60 -9.36 -25.28
C THR A 177 8.10 -8.00 -24.80
N LEU A 178 7.16 -7.18 -24.36
CA LEU A 178 7.41 -5.85 -23.77
C LEU A 178 6.84 -5.83 -22.34
N ALA A 179 7.72 -5.85 -21.35
CA ALA A 179 7.36 -5.70 -19.94
C ALA A 179 7.46 -4.22 -19.55
N LEU A 180 6.38 -3.63 -19.06
CA LEU A 180 6.29 -2.21 -18.71
C LEU A 180 5.94 -2.04 -17.23
N THR A 181 6.62 -1.11 -16.58
CA THR A 181 6.28 -0.70 -15.21
C THR A 181 6.68 0.75 -14.96
N ALA A 182 6.04 1.38 -13.99
CA ALA A 182 6.44 2.71 -13.54
C ALA A 182 7.59 2.64 -12.52
N THR A 183 7.66 1.57 -11.75
CA THR A 183 8.52 1.43 -10.58
C THR A 183 9.01 -0.01 -10.47
N ALA A 184 10.29 -0.23 -10.54
CA ALA A 184 10.90 -1.52 -10.24
C ALA A 184 12.36 -1.35 -9.82
N GLU A 185 12.68 -1.76 -8.60
CA GLU A 185 14.05 -1.89 -8.15
C GLU A 185 14.81 -2.94 -8.96
N PRO A 186 16.14 -2.92 -9.02
CA PRO A 186 16.93 -3.91 -9.79
C PRO A 186 16.56 -5.35 -9.47
N ARG A 187 16.33 -5.70 -8.19
CA ARG A 187 15.91 -7.05 -7.77
C ARG A 187 14.56 -7.45 -8.38
N VAL A 188 13.60 -6.53 -8.39
CA VAL A 188 12.27 -6.75 -8.98
C VAL A 188 12.38 -6.90 -10.49
N GLN A 189 13.25 -6.13 -11.14
CA GLN A 189 13.51 -6.26 -12.58
C GLN A 189 14.06 -7.65 -12.92
N ASP A 190 15.08 -8.12 -12.16
CA ASP A 190 15.72 -9.43 -12.38
C ASP A 190 14.72 -10.58 -12.21
N ASP A 191 13.95 -10.57 -11.13
CA ASP A 191 12.94 -11.59 -10.85
C ASP A 191 11.83 -11.59 -11.91
N THR A 192 11.34 -10.41 -12.30
CA THR A 192 10.34 -10.27 -13.37
C THR A 192 10.83 -10.86 -14.70
N LEU A 193 12.04 -10.53 -15.11
CA LEU A 193 12.61 -11.04 -16.35
C LEU A 193 12.83 -12.56 -16.31
N GLY A 194 13.27 -13.10 -15.18
CA GLY A 194 13.43 -14.54 -14.96
C GLY A 194 12.09 -15.27 -15.07
N ARG A 195 11.06 -14.80 -14.37
CA ARG A 195 9.71 -15.41 -14.36
C ARG A 195 9.00 -15.33 -15.71
N LEU A 196 9.23 -14.28 -16.48
CA LEU A 196 8.71 -14.14 -17.84
C LEU A 196 9.48 -14.96 -18.89
N GLY A 197 10.59 -15.58 -18.51
CA GLY A 197 11.44 -16.33 -19.45
C GLY A 197 12.16 -15.45 -20.48
N ILE A 198 12.49 -14.20 -20.12
CA ILE A 198 13.21 -13.22 -20.97
C ILE A 198 14.43 -12.61 -20.25
N PRO A 199 15.33 -13.43 -19.67
CA PRO A 199 16.45 -12.92 -18.87
C PRO A 199 17.39 -11.98 -19.63
N ASN A 200 17.43 -12.12 -20.96
CA ASN A 200 18.29 -11.33 -21.86
C ASN A 200 17.56 -10.15 -22.52
N ALA A 201 16.39 -9.76 -22.02
CA ALA A 201 15.66 -8.60 -22.52
C ALA A 201 16.47 -7.31 -22.35
N ALA A 202 16.38 -6.41 -23.31
CA ALA A 202 16.95 -5.08 -23.16
C ALA A 202 16.24 -4.31 -22.05
N ARG A 203 16.99 -3.67 -21.19
CA ARG A 203 16.43 -2.80 -20.15
C ARG A 203 16.50 -1.35 -20.62
N VAL A 204 15.36 -0.69 -20.62
CA VAL A 204 15.25 0.75 -20.86
C VAL A 204 14.71 1.36 -19.57
N VAL A 205 15.58 1.99 -18.82
CA VAL A 205 15.24 2.63 -17.55
C VAL A 205 15.38 4.14 -17.75
N THR A 206 14.26 4.83 -17.71
CA THR A 206 14.27 6.29 -17.76
C THR A 206 14.28 6.85 -16.35
N SER A 207 14.75 8.09 -16.21
CA SER A 207 14.67 8.75 -14.91
C SER A 207 13.24 8.79 -14.39
N VAL A 208 13.08 8.50 -13.11
CA VAL A 208 11.80 8.66 -12.40
C VAL A 208 11.59 10.11 -11.96
N ASP A 209 12.48 11.03 -12.31
CA ASP A 209 12.34 12.43 -11.93
C ASP A 209 11.10 13.09 -12.54
N ARG A 210 10.41 13.83 -11.70
CA ARG A 210 9.25 14.64 -12.04
C ARG A 210 9.48 16.07 -11.56
N PRO A 211 10.25 16.89 -12.34
CA PRO A 211 10.68 18.22 -11.90
C PRO A 211 9.52 19.18 -11.63
N ASN A 212 8.36 18.95 -12.21
CA ASN A 212 7.15 19.75 -12.00
C ASN A 212 6.41 19.45 -10.68
N LEU A 213 6.80 18.41 -9.94
CA LEU A 213 6.17 18.10 -8.65
C LEU A 213 6.90 18.79 -7.51
N ARG A 214 6.17 19.57 -6.71
CA ARG A 214 6.63 20.15 -5.47
C ARG A 214 6.34 19.17 -4.32
N LEU A 215 7.40 18.66 -3.71
CA LEU A 215 7.31 17.66 -2.65
C LEU A 215 7.45 18.34 -1.28
N SER A 216 6.51 18.08 -0.37
CA SER A 216 6.56 18.58 1.00
C SER A 216 6.07 17.56 2.01
N VAL A 217 6.59 17.66 3.24
CA VAL A 217 6.17 16.84 4.38
C VAL A 217 5.87 17.77 5.55
N GLU A 218 4.65 17.70 6.07
CA GLU A 218 4.25 18.41 7.28
C GLU A 218 4.09 17.41 8.43
N HIS A 219 4.81 17.64 9.54
CA HIS A 219 4.77 16.79 10.72
C HIS A 219 3.60 17.18 11.62
N LEU A 220 2.61 16.31 11.73
CA LEU A 220 1.40 16.52 12.50
C LEU A 220 1.02 15.22 13.22
N SER A 221 1.34 15.11 14.49
CA SER A 221 1.07 13.91 15.30
C SER A 221 -0.39 13.79 15.71
N ASP A 222 -1.07 14.90 15.94
CA ASP A 222 -2.48 14.96 16.29
C ASP A 222 -3.38 14.84 15.06
N LEU A 223 -4.36 13.93 15.09
CA LEU A 223 -5.25 13.67 13.96
C LEU A 223 -6.27 14.79 13.71
N ASP A 224 -6.71 15.50 14.75
CA ASP A 224 -7.64 16.63 14.62
C ASP A 224 -6.92 17.83 13.99
N ARG A 225 -5.71 18.15 14.46
CA ARG A 225 -4.86 19.17 13.82
C ARG A 225 -4.55 18.83 12.37
N ARG A 226 -4.34 17.54 12.08
CA ARG A 226 -4.09 17.07 10.70
C ARG A 226 -5.32 17.28 9.81
N ARG A 227 -6.52 17.01 10.35
CA ARG A 227 -7.79 17.27 9.66
C ARG A 227 -7.98 18.76 9.40
N ASP A 228 -7.76 19.61 10.42
CA ASP A 228 -7.88 21.04 10.29
C ASP A 228 -6.90 21.59 9.25
N ARG A 229 -5.65 21.09 9.27
CA ARG A 229 -4.64 21.44 8.27
C ARG A 229 -5.03 21.02 6.85
N LEU A 230 -5.62 19.82 6.68
CA LEU A 230 -6.15 19.40 5.39
C LEU A 230 -7.24 20.35 4.89
N ILE A 231 -8.16 20.77 5.77
CA ILE A 231 -9.23 21.72 5.42
C ILE A 231 -8.63 23.06 4.98
N GLU A 232 -7.64 23.59 5.70
CA GLU A 232 -6.91 24.82 5.29
C GLU A 232 -6.28 24.66 3.90
N LEU A 233 -5.50 23.58 3.70
CA LEU A 233 -4.82 23.30 2.44
C LEU A 233 -5.77 23.26 1.25
N LEU A 234 -6.94 22.63 1.43
CA LEU A 234 -7.91 22.49 0.34
C LEU A 234 -8.78 23.74 0.15
N THR A 235 -8.97 24.52 1.20
CA THR A 235 -9.64 25.82 1.10
C THR A 235 -8.78 26.81 0.33
N GLU A 236 -7.46 26.84 0.55
CA GLU A 236 -6.50 27.63 -0.23
C GLU A 236 -6.47 27.22 -1.71
N ARG A 237 -6.80 25.96 -2.02
CA ARG A 237 -6.79 25.36 -3.37
C ARG A 237 -8.19 25.15 -3.95
N LYS A 238 -9.17 25.88 -3.43
CA LYS A 238 -10.58 25.75 -3.87
C LYS A 238 -10.70 25.92 -5.38
N GLY A 239 -11.38 24.97 -6.02
CA GLY A 239 -11.57 24.93 -7.48
C GLY A 239 -10.44 24.25 -8.26
N LEU A 240 -9.34 23.88 -7.61
CA LEU A 240 -8.29 23.07 -8.23
C LEU A 240 -8.62 21.57 -8.11
N SER A 241 -8.28 20.81 -9.14
CA SER A 241 -8.45 19.36 -9.13
C SER A 241 -7.37 18.68 -8.27
N GLY A 242 -7.78 17.78 -7.36
CA GLY A 242 -6.85 17.12 -6.46
C GLY A 242 -7.32 15.80 -5.86
N ILE A 243 -6.39 15.06 -5.29
CA ILE A 243 -6.62 13.76 -4.67
C ILE A 243 -6.11 13.78 -3.22
N VAL A 244 -6.94 13.30 -2.30
CA VAL A 244 -6.57 13.10 -0.88
C VAL A 244 -6.54 11.60 -0.61
N TYR A 245 -5.39 11.06 -0.22
CA TYR A 245 -5.27 9.65 0.16
C TYR A 245 -5.39 9.48 1.66
N ALA A 246 -6.35 8.64 2.08
CA ALA A 246 -6.55 8.26 3.47
C ALA A 246 -6.51 6.73 3.62
N ARG A 247 -6.12 6.25 4.80
CA ARG A 247 -5.84 4.84 5.04
C ARG A 247 -7.09 3.96 5.10
N THR A 248 -8.17 4.44 5.72
CA THR A 248 -9.36 3.63 5.98
C THR A 248 -10.59 4.16 5.24
N ARG A 249 -11.55 3.27 4.95
CA ARG A 249 -12.84 3.65 4.35
C ARG A 249 -13.56 4.71 5.19
N ARG A 250 -13.59 4.52 6.50
CA ARG A 250 -14.19 5.44 7.45
C ARG A 250 -13.54 6.83 7.39
N SER A 251 -12.20 6.90 7.41
CA SER A 251 -11.50 8.20 7.29
C SER A 251 -11.78 8.89 5.95
N VAL A 252 -11.95 8.12 4.86
CA VAL A 252 -12.31 8.66 3.55
C VAL A 252 -13.68 9.34 3.60
N GLU A 253 -14.68 8.68 4.19
CA GLU A 253 -16.04 9.20 4.32
C GLU A 253 -16.08 10.44 5.22
N GLU A 254 -15.46 10.36 6.42
CA GLU A 254 -15.40 11.46 7.39
C GLU A 254 -14.68 12.71 6.82
N LEU A 255 -13.57 12.53 6.09
CA LEU A 255 -12.85 13.65 5.49
C LEU A 255 -13.61 14.26 4.31
N ALA A 256 -14.26 13.44 3.46
CA ALA A 256 -15.07 13.96 2.36
C ALA A 256 -16.27 14.78 2.89
N GLU A 257 -16.92 14.32 3.95
CA GLU A 257 -18.00 15.05 4.63
C GLU A 257 -17.49 16.36 5.23
N ALA A 258 -16.37 16.34 5.96
CA ALA A 258 -15.77 17.53 6.56
C ALA A 258 -15.41 18.59 5.50
N LEU A 259 -14.84 18.19 4.38
CA LEU A 259 -14.49 19.08 3.27
C LEU A 259 -15.75 19.67 2.62
N SER A 260 -16.78 18.86 2.41
CA SER A 260 -18.05 19.30 1.86
C SER A 260 -18.73 20.32 2.78
N GLY A 261 -18.62 20.13 4.10
CA GLY A 261 -19.14 21.04 5.12
C GLY A 261 -18.52 22.45 5.08
N VAL A 262 -17.31 22.60 4.58
CA VAL A 262 -16.62 23.90 4.37
C VAL A 262 -16.70 24.40 2.91
N GLY A 263 -17.54 23.76 2.09
CA GLY A 263 -17.78 24.17 0.70
C GLY A 263 -16.70 23.78 -0.31
N VAL A 264 -15.91 22.74 0.02
CA VAL A 264 -15.02 22.05 -0.92
C VAL A 264 -15.76 20.83 -1.46
N ALA A 265 -16.11 20.82 -2.76
CA ALA A 265 -16.78 19.68 -3.38
C ALA A 265 -15.83 18.47 -3.44
N ALA A 266 -16.03 17.50 -2.54
CA ALA A 266 -15.20 16.33 -2.40
C ALA A 266 -16.04 15.04 -2.45
N GLU A 267 -15.60 14.06 -3.23
CA GLU A 267 -16.24 12.76 -3.36
C GLU A 267 -15.43 11.67 -2.67
N PRO A 268 -16.07 10.79 -1.87
CA PRO A 268 -15.41 9.63 -1.30
C PRO A 268 -15.23 8.52 -2.34
N TYR A 269 -14.08 7.81 -2.30
CA TYR A 269 -13.82 6.67 -3.18
C TYR A 269 -13.05 5.56 -2.46
N HIS A 270 -13.67 4.37 -2.34
CA HIS A 270 -13.03 3.18 -1.76
C HIS A 270 -13.69 1.88 -2.23
N ALA A 271 -13.03 0.76 -2.03
CA ALA A 271 -13.50 -0.54 -2.49
C ALA A 271 -14.82 -1.03 -1.81
N GLY A 272 -15.25 -0.41 -0.72
CA GLY A 272 -16.52 -0.70 -0.06
C GLY A 272 -17.74 -0.05 -0.71
N LEU A 273 -17.54 0.90 -1.63
CA LEU A 273 -18.63 1.47 -2.42
C LEU A 273 -19.04 0.49 -3.52
N ASP A 274 -20.31 0.47 -3.87
CA ASP A 274 -20.79 -0.27 -5.03
C ASP A 274 -20.20 0.31 -6.35
N MET A 275 -20.29 -0.48 -7.41
CA MET A 275 -19.67 -0.12 -8.69
C MET A 275 -20.27 1.17 -9.27
N SER A 276 -21.59 1.38 -9.13
CA SER A 276 -22.26 2.55 -9.69
C SER A 276 -21.82 3.84 -9.01
N ARG A 277 -21.65 3.82 -7.69
CA ARG A 277 -21.14 4.97 -6.92
C ARG A 277 -19.69 5.28 -7.25
N ARG A 278 -18.85 4.24 -7.44
CA ARG A 278 -17.45 4.43 -7.85
C ARG A 278 -17.35 5.02 -9.25
N ASP A 279 -18.14 4.51 -10.20
CA ASP A 279 -18.18 5.02 -11.58
C ASP A 279 -18.67 6.49 -11.61
N ASP A 280 -19.67 6.84 -10.81
CA ASP A 280 -20.18 8.22 -10.72
C ASP A 280 -19.16 9.17 -10.09
N ALA A 281 -18.55 8.80 -8.97
CA ALA A 281 -17.50 9.61 -8.33
C ALA A 281 -16.31 9.85 -9.29
N GLN A 282 -15.87 8.82 -10.01
CA GLN A 282 -14.81 8.94 -11.02
C GLN A 282 -15.23 9.86 -12.17
N ARG A 283 -16.46 9.72 -12.67
CA ARG A 283 -17.01 10.58 -13.73
C ARG A 283 -17.05 12.03 -13.28
N ARG A 284 -17.60 12.32 -12.11
CA ARG A 284 -17.70 13.66 -11.55
C ARG A 284 -16.35 14.32 -11.34
N PHE A 285 -15.37 13.55 -10.90
CA PHE A 285 -13.98 14.01 -10.78
C PHE A 285 -13.36 14.33 -12.16
N THR A 286 -13.58 13.46 -13.15
CA THR A 286 -13.05 13.64 -14.50
C THR A 286 -13.64 14.87 -15.21
N LEU A 287 -14.93 15.18 -14.94
CA LEU A 287 -15.64 16.30 -15.52
C LEU A 287 -15.56 17.59 -14.69
N ASP A 288 -14.75 17.64 -13.64
CA ASP A 288 -14.62 18.76 -12.70
C ASP A 288 -15.93 19.15 -11.98
N GLU A 289 -16.93 18.28 -11.98
CA GLU A 289 -18.16 18.45 -11.20
C GLU A 289 -17.88 18.30 -9.68
N ALA A 290 -16.89 17.49 -9.32
CA ALA A 290 -16.31 17.39 -8.00
C ALA A 290 -14.78 17.37 -8.13
N PRO A 291 -14.11 18.52 -7.98
CA PRO A 291 -12.69 18.65 -8.27
C PRO A 291 -11.80 17.88 -7.29
N VAL A 292 -12.31 17.44 -6.13
CA VAL A 292 -11.54 16.70 -5.13
C VAL A 292 -12.09 15.30 -4.96
N ILE A 293 -11.18 14.32 -4.95
CA ILE A 293 -11.48 12.96 -4.50
C ILE A 293 -10.73 12.67 -3.19
N VAL A 294 -11.46 12.15 -2.20
CA VAL A 294 -10.88 11.58 -0.98
C VAL A 294 -10.94 10.06 -1.11
N ALA A 295 -9.80 9.38 -1.07
CA ALA A 295 -9.77 7.97 -1.45
C ALA A 295 -8.82 7.11 -0.61
N THR A 296 -9.09 5.80 -0.59
CA THR A 296 -8.08 4.80 -0.22
C THR A 296 -7.18 4.53 -1.44
N ASN A 297 -6.18 3.64 -1.27
CA ASN A 297 -5.35 3.13 -2.38
C ASN A 297 -6.15 2.48 -3.53
N ALA A 298 -7.46 2.22 -3.33
CA ALA A 298 -8.34 1.71 -4.38
C ALA A 298 -8.57 2.73 -5.51
N PHE A 299 -8.46 4.04 -5.22
CA PHE A 299 -8.48 5.08 -6.24
C PHE A 299 -7.06 5.32 -6.74
N GLY A 300 -6.76 4.74 -7.86
CA GLY A 300 -5.39 4.91 -8.25
C GLY A 300 -5.07 4.38 -9.62
N MET A 301 -4.98 3.09 -9.78
CA MET A 301 -4.61 2.52 -11.06
C MET A 301 -5.74 2.75 -12.08
N GLY A 302 -5.45 3.45 -13.18
CA GLY A 302 -6.42 3.69 -14.25
C GLY A 302 -6.94 5.13 -14.39
N ILE A 303 -6.58 6.04 -13.49
CA ILE A 303 -6.99 7.45 -13.62
C ILE A 303 -5.94 8.19 -14.41
N ASP A 304 -6.37 8.74 -15.54
CA ASP A 304 -5.52 9.48 -16.46
C ASP A 304 -6.01 10.93 -16.65
N LYS A 305 -6.37 11.60 -15.52
CA LYS A 305 -6.67 13.03 -15.50
C LYS A 305 -5.35 13.80 -15.50
N PRO A 306 -5.05 14.62 -16.54
CA PRO A 306 -3.75 15.25 -16.69
C PRO A 306 -3.52 16.42 -15.72
N ASP A 307 -4.56 17.14 -15.37
CA ASP A 307 -4.58 18.43 -14.69
C ASP A 307 -4.82 18.36 -13.19
N VAL A 308 -4.46 17.25 -12.54
CA VAL A 308 -4.46 17.13 -11.08
C VAL A 308 -3.38 18.05 -10.50
N ARG A 309 -3.80 19.08 -9.76
CA ARG A 309 -2.91 20.13 -9.23
C ARG A 309 -2.31 19.82 -7.87
N PHE A 310 -2.94 18.91 -7.11
CA PHE A 310 -2.36 18.47 -5.84
C PHE A 310 -2.70 17.01 -5.51
N VAL A 311 -1.80 16.38 -4.78
CA VAL A 311 -2.02 15.11 -4.09
C VAL A 311 -1.64 15.28 -2.63
N VAL A 312 -2.58 15.04 -1.73
CA VAL A 312 -2.35 15.08 -0.28
C VAL A 312 -2.44 13.67 0.27
N HIS A 313 -1.39 13.23 0.95
CA HIS A 313 -1.43 12.01 1.76
C HIS A 313 -1.79 12.39 3.19
N PHE A 314 -3.03 12.13 3.59
CA PHE A 314 -3.49 12.33 4.97
C PHE A 314 -2.84 11.34 5.94
N ASN A 315 -2.48 10.15 5.46
CA ASN A 315 -1.70 9.16 6.19
C ASN A 315 -0.49 8.73 5.35
N MET A 316 0.60 8.42 6.02
CA MET A 316 1.81 7.93 5.36
C MET A 316 1.57 6.54 4.72
N PRO A 317 1.89 6.36 3.43
CA PRO A 317 1.94 5.05 2.80
C PRO A 317 3.01 4.15 3.45
N GLY A 318 2.84 2.83 3.33
CA GLY A 318 3.80 1.87 3.91
C GLY A 318 5.13 1.74 3.15
N ARG A 319 5.30 2.42 2.00
CA ARG A 319 6.49 2.30 1.13
C ARG A 319 6.62 3.46 0.15
N VAL A 320 7.84 3.74 -0.27
CA VAL A 320 8.18 4.86 -1.16
C VAL A 320 7.55 4.69 -2.55
N GLU A 321 7.47 3.48 -3.08
CA GLU A 321 6.86 3.22 -4.40
C GLU A 321 5.38 3.58 -4.41
N ALA A 322 4.64 3.21 -3.35
CA ALA A 322 3.23 3.56 -3.24
C ALA A 322 3.06 5.09 -3.16
N TYR A 323 3.88 5.77 -2.35
CA TYR A 323 3.91 7.22 -2.30
C TYR A 323 4.19 7.84 -3.66
N TYR A 324 5.27 7.41 -4.33
CA TYR A 324 5.67 7.92 -5.63
C TYR A 324 4.61 7.67 -6.71
N GLN A 325 4.00 6.49 -6.74
CA GLN A 325 2.94 6.14 -7.69
C GLN A 325 1.68 6.99 -7.48
N GLN A 326 1.33 7.28 -6.23
CA GLN A 326 0.17 8.11 -5.87
C GLN A 326 0.47 9.60 -6.13
N ALA A 327 1.60 10.12 -5.68
CA ALA A 327 2.06 11.47 -5.95
C ALA A 327 2.23 11.75 -7.45
N GLY A 328 2.72 10.75 -8.20
CA GLY A 328 2.90 10.84 -9.66
C GLY A 328 1.62 10.99 -10.49
N ARG A 329 0.44 10.97 -9.85
CA ARG A 329 -0.84 11.31 -10.50
C ARG A 329 -1.00 12.80 -10.73
N ALA A 330 -0.32 13.62 -9.93
CA ALA A 330 -0.31 15.05 -10.09
C ALA A 330 0.51 15.50 -11.32
N GLY A 331 0.09 16.58 -11.95
CA GLY A 331 0.84 17.28 -12.99
C GLY A 331 1.26 16.42 -14.19
N ARG A 332 0.40 15.54 -14.70
CA ARG A 332 0.72 14.71 -15.88
C ARG A 332 0.84 15.51 -17.17
N ASP A 333 0.25 16.69 -17.20
CA ASP A 333 0.36 17.69 -18.26
C ASP A 333 1.73 18.42 -18.28
N GLY A 334 2.56 18.22 -17.24
CA GLY A 334 3.85 18.89 -17.08
C GLY A 334 3.78 20.17 -16.26
N GLU A 335 2.58 20.67 -15.96
CA GLU A 335 2.40 21.85 -15.12
C GLU A 335 2.71 21.55 -13.65
N SER A 336 3.03 22.61 -12.89
CA SER A 336 3.36 22.49 -11.46
C SER A 336 2.21 21.89 -10.66
N ALA A 337 2.55 20.98 -9.73
CA ALA A 337 1.58 20.36 -8.84
C ALA A 337 2.21 20.05 -7.47
N ASP A 338 1.39 20.18 -6.42
CA ASP A 338 1.81 19.96 -5.03
C ASP A 338 1.61 18.50 -4.62
N CYS A 339 2.63 17.91 -3.97
CA CYS A 339 2.54 16.58 -3.35
C CYS A 339 2.88 16.72 -1.86
N ILE A 340 1.85 16.67 -1.03
CA ILE A 340 1.94 16.98 0.40
C ILE A 340 1.73 15.70 1.21
N LEU A 341 2.66 15.37 2.09
CA LEU A 341 2.52 14.28 3.04
C LEU A 341 2.27 14.86 4.44
N LEU A 342 1.08 14.59 5.00
CA LEU A 342 0.79 14.85 6.40
C LEU A 342 1.22 13.63 7.22
N TYR A 343 2.21 13.77 8.08
CA TYR A 343 2.92 12.66 8.73
C TYR A 343 2.89 12.78 10.25
N GLY A 344 2.78 11.65 10.94
CA GLY A 344 2.92 11.56 12.40
C GLY A 344 3.24 10.14 12.86
N GLY A 345 3.70 10.00 14.11
CA GLY A 345 4.14 8.72 14.68
C GLY A 345 3.10 7.59 14.64
N HIS A 346 1.81 7.92 14.68
CA HIS A 346 0.72 6.95 14.53
C HIS A 346 0.73 6.21 13.19
N ASP A 347 1.29 6.83 12.13
CA ASP A 347 1.33 6.19 10.82
C ASP A 347 2.28 5.00 10.83
N ILE A 348 3.41 5.10 11.53
CA ILE A 348 4.38 3.99 11.66
C ILE A 348 3.74 2.80 12.38
N SER A 349 3.12 3.06 13.54
CA SER A 349 2.48 1.99 14.35
C SER A 349 1.39 1.28 13.56
N ALA A 350 0.59 2.03 12.81
CA ALA A 350 -0.46 1.46 11.99
C ALA A 350 0.08 0.64 10.81
N GLN A 351 1.15 1.10 10.14
CA GLN A 351 1.78 0.34 9.05
C GLN A 351 2.42 -0.95 9.57
N ARG A 352 3.02 -0.94 10.76
CA ARG A 352 3.54 -2.15 11.39
C ARG A 352 2.45 -3.16 11.70
N GLN A 353 1.31 -2.73 12.23
CA GLN A 353 0.17 -3.63 12.43
C GLN A 353 -0.30 -4.29 11.12
N PHE A 354 -0.23 -3.57 9.99
CA PHE A 354 -0.53 -4.18 8.70
C PHE A 354 0.52 -5.21 8.29
N ILE A 355 1.81 -4.93 8.52
CA ILE A 355 2.89 -5.87 8.23
C ILE A 355 2.74 -7.14 9.09
N GLU A 356 2.48 -7.01 10.39
CA GLU A 356 2.26 -8.12 11.31
C GLU A 356 1.07 -8.99 10.88
N ARG A 357 -0.05 -8.37 10.47
CA ARG A 357 -1.22 -9.11 9.96
C ARG A 357 -0.96 -9.79 8.62
N ALA A 358 -0.20 -9.15 7.73
CA ALA A 358 0.12 -9.71 6.41
C ALA A 358 1.18 -10.83 6.50
N HIS A 359 2.01 -10.82 7.54
CA HIS A 359 3.11 -11.76 7.73
C HIS A 359 3.05 -12.33 9.15
N PRO A 360 2.13 -13.29 9.42
CA PRO A 360 1.95 -13.90 10.72
C PRO A 360 3.25 -14.56 11.20
N ASP A 361 3.42 -14.67 12.51
CA ASP A 361 4.56 -15.36 13.07
C ASP A 361 4.39 -16.91 13.00
N GLU A 362 5.42 -17.62 13.42
CA GLU A 362 5.41 -19.09 13.40
C GLU A 362 4.29 -19.67 14.27
N ALA A 363 4.03 -19.07 15.41
CA ALA A 363 3.03 -19.54 16.35
C ALA A 363 1.63 -19.43 15.74
N ASP A 364 1.32 -18.30 15.11
CA ASP A 364 0.03 -18.06 14.43
C ASP A 364 -0.20 -19.01 13.27
N VAL A 365 0.83 -19.24 12.44
CA VAL A 365 0.74 -20.20 11.31
C VAL A 365 0.60 -21.63 11.83
N ARG A 366 1.33 -21.98 12.88
CA ARG A 366 1.25 -23.30 13.52
C ARG A 366 -0.13 -23.54 14.16
N GLU A 367 -0.67 -22.56 14.88
CA GLU A 367 -2.00 -22.64 15.46
C GLU A 367 -3.08 -22.83 14.37
N THR A 368 -2.96 -22.07 13.29
CA THR A 368 -3.84 -22.22 12.11
C THR A 368 -3.74 -23.64 11.55
N TRP A 369 -2.52 -24.16 11.37
CA TRP A 369 -2.29 -25.52 10.86
C TRP A 369 -2.91 -26.60 11.75
N VAL A 370 -2.63 -26.55 13.05
CA VAL A 370 -3.19 -27.51 14.03
C VAL A 370 -4.72 -27.48 14.01
N SER A 371 -5.31 -26.28 13.95
CA SER A 371 -6.76 -26.09 13.86
C SER A 371 -7.35 -26.70 12.59
N LEU A 372 -6.64 -26.57 11.46
CA LEU A 372 -7.03 -27.15 10.16
C LEU A 372 -7.01 -28.68 10.21
N VAL A 373 -5.95 -29.28 10.75
CA VAL A 373 -5.81 -30.74 10.88
C VAL A 373 -6.86 -31.31 11.83
N ALA A 374 -7.11 -30.66 12.97
CA ALA A 374 -8.10 -31.07 13.94
C ALA A 374 -9.52 -31.10 13.35
N ALA A 375 -9.90 -30.07 12.62
CA ALA A 375 -11.21 -29.99 12.00
C ALA A 375 -11.36 -30.99 10.84
N HIS A 376 -10.30 -31.26 10.07
CA HIS A 376 -10.33 -32.31 9.05
C HIS A 376 -10.56 -33.70 9.67
N SER A 377 -10.05 -33.93 10.87
CA SER A 377 -10.22 -35.20 11.60
C SER A 377 -11.62 -35.36 12.23
N ALA A 378 -12.35 -34.27 12.48
CA ALA A 378 -13.69 -34.26 13.07
C ALA A 378 -14.81 -34.60 12.07
N GLY A 379 -14.53 -34.63 10.76
CA GLY A 379 -15.44 -35.01 9.68
C GLY A 379 -16.01 -33.82 8.89
N PRO A 380 -16.62 -34.08 7.72
CA PRO A 380 -17.07 -33.04 6.80
C PRO A 380 -18.31 -32.25 7.28
N ASP A 381 -19.08 -32.76 8.24
CA ASP A 381 -20.31 -32.10 8.71
C ASP A 381 -20.07 -30.97 9.74
N ASP A 382 -18.85 -30.85 10.29
CA ASP A 382 -18.51 -29.84 11.28
C ASP A 382 -17.75 -28.62 10.65
N LEU A 383 -17.76 -28.52 9.33
CA LEU A 383 -16.98 -27.54 8.57
C LEU A 383 -17.72 -26.21 8.41
N ASP A 384 -17.90 -25.46 9.47
CA ASP A 384 -18.17 -24.02 9.41
C ASP A 384 -16.88 -23.22 9.16
N TRP A 385 -16.13 -23.66 8.14
CA TRP A 385 -14.88 -23.06 7.68
C TRP A 385 -15.09 -21.65 7.13
N THR A 386 -16.21 -21.46 6.42
CA THR A 386 -16.57 -20.18 5.80
C THR A 386 -16.78 -19.10 6.86
N ASP A 387 -17.37 -19.45 7.98
CA ASP A 387 -17.62 -18.52 9.07
C ASP A 387 -16.35 -18.16 9.86
N ARG A 388 -15.41 -19.11 10.04
CA ARG A 388 -14.10 -18.83 10.67
C ARG A 388 -13.18 -18.05 9.74
N ILE A 389 -13.17 -18.34 8.44
CA ILE A 389 -12.44 -17.57 7.41
C ILE A 389 -12.94 -16.13 7.36
N ASN A 390 -14.24 -15.89 7.44
CA ASN A 390 -14.83 -14.55 7.41
C ASN A 390 -14.62 -13.76 8.72
N ARG A 391 -14.42 -14.42 9.86
CA ARG A 391 -14.29 -13.75 11.15
C ARG A 391 -12.89 -13.21 11.44
N ASN A 392 -11.84 -13.67 10.73
CA ASN A 392 -10.46 -13.23 10.96
C ASN A 392 -9.69 -13.13 9.63
N SER A 393 -10.15 -12.25 8.74
CA SER A 393 -9.85 -12.30 7.31
C SER A 393 -8.37 -12.17 6.95
N ASP A 394 -7.61 -11.27 7.59
CA ASP A 394 -6.26 -10.93 7.10
C ASP A 394 -5.19 -11.93 7.59
N GLY A 395 -5.16 -12.25 8.88
CA GLY A 395 -4.18 -13.18 9.46
C GLY A 395 -4.38 -14.62 8.98
N PHE A 396 -5.63 -15.08 8.88
CA PHE A 396 -5.94 -16.43 8.38
C PHE A 396 -5.54 -16.59 6.91
N ALA A 397 -5.86 -15.61 6.05
CA ALA A 397 -5.48 -15.65 4.64
C ALA A 397 -3.97 -15.71 4.47
N ALA A 398 -3.22 -14.94 5.27
CA ALA A 398 -1.77 -14.94 5.26
C ALA A 398 -1.18 -16.29 5.78
N ALA A 399 -1.76 -16.87 6.84
CA ALA A 399 -1.37 -18.19 7.33
C ALA A 399 -1.63 -19.29 6.28
N ILE A 400 -2.78 -19.26 5.59
CA ILE A 400 -3.07 -20.19 4.49
C ILE A 400 -2.09 -20.04 3.34
N ALA A 401 -1.71 -18.82 2.98
CA ALA A 401 -0.70 -18.59 1.94
C ALA A 401 0.65 -19.19 2.33
N ALA A 402 1.05 -19.06 3.59
CA ALA A 402 2.24 -19.67 4.15
C ALA A 402 2.20 -21.20 4.14
N LEU A 403 1.07 -21.80 4.52
CA LEU A 403 0.86 -23.25 4.49
C LEU A 403 0.85 -23.81 3.06
N ARG A 404 0.36 -23.03 2.09
CA ARG A 404 0.46 -23.38 0.67
C ARG A 404 1.91 -23.34 0.17
N ALA A 405 2.66 -22.32 0.54
CA ALA A 405 4.09 -22.23 0.23
C ALA A 405 4.88 -23.40 0.84
N SER A 406 4.47 -23.88 2.01
CA SER A 406 5.04 -25.07 2.67
C SER A 406 4.56 -26.41 2.07
N GLY A 407 3.68 -26.40 1.06
CA GLY A 407 3.16 -27.62 0.44
C GLY A 407 2.18 -28.41 1.32
N LEU A 408 1.62 -27.80 2.35
CA LEU A 408 0.69 -28.44 3.29
C LEU A 408 -0.77 -28.28 2.90
N VAL A 409 -1.10 -27.24 2.13
CA VAL A 409 -2.44 -26.93 1.61
C VAL A 409 -2.37 -26.75 0.10
N ASP A 410 -3.35 -27.27 -0.61
CA ASP A 410 -3.45 -27.19 -2.07
C ASP A 410 -3.57 -25.73 -2.54
N THR A 411 -2.96 -25.40 -3.67
CA THR A 411 -2.90 -24.03 -4.20
C THR A 411 -4.24 -23.49 -4.71
N GLY A 412 -5.10 -24.36 -5.21
CA GLY A 412 -6.40 -23.98 -5.80
C GLY A 412 -7.60 -24.20 -4.87
N SER A 413 -7.38 -24.85 -3.73
CA SER A 413 -8.45 -25.20 -2.78
C SER A 413 -7.92 -25.14 -1.35
N LEU A 414 -8.80 -25.39 -0.36
CA LEU A 414 -8.40 -25.57 1.04
C LEU A 414 -8.15 -27.06 1.39
N ARG A 415 -7.93 -27.91 0.40
CA ARG A 415 -7.62 -29.32 0.62
C ARG A 415 -6.27 -29.46 1.32
N LEU A 416 -6.25 -30.20 2.43
CA LEU A 416 -5.01 -30.53 3.12
C LEU A 416 -4.23 -31.58 2.30
N LEU A 417 -2.93 -31.36 2.14
CA LEU A 417 -1.98 -32.28 1.50
C LEU A 417 -1.26 -33.16 2.54
N SER A 418 -1.38 -32.81 3.82
CA SER A 418 -0.89 -33.57 4.97
C SER A 418 -1.94 -33.51 6.10
N THR A 419 -1.94 -34.49 6.98
CA THR A 419 -2.74 -34.51 8.23
C THR A 419 -1.84 -34.58 9.48
N ASP A 420 -0.53 -34.45 9.30
CA ASP A 420 0.41 -34.40 10.39
C ASP A 420 0.46 -32.98 10.98
N ALA A 421 -0.09 -32.82 12.19
CA ALA A 421 -0.06 -31.53 12.91
C ALA A 421 1.36 -31.01 13.19
N ALA A 422 2.35 -31.92 13.23
CA ALA A 422 3.76 -31.57 13.42
C ALA A 422 4.54 -31.33 12.11
N ALA A 423 3.85 -31.38 10.96
CA ALA A 423 4.48 -31.18 9.66
C ALA A 423 5.33 -29.88 9.64
N PRO A 424 6.51 -29.90 9.00
CA PRO A 424 7.40 -28.74 8.92
C PRO A 424 6.72 -27.63 8.13
N ILE A 425 6.73 -26.42 8.67
CA ILE A 425 6.26 -25.22 8.02
C ILE A 425 7.48 -24.41 7.58
N ASP A 426 7.55 -24.04 6.31
CA ASP A 426 8.61 -23.14 5.82
C ASP A 426 8.32 -21.70 6.25
N ILE A 427 8.94 -21.29 7.31
CA ILE A 427 8.83 -19.93 7.88
C ILE A 427 9.93 -19.02 7.35
N GLY A 428 10.95 -19.59 6.72
CA GLY A 428 12.06 -18.82 6.15
C GLY A 428 11.57 -17.79 5.16
N SER A 429 10.70 -18.20 4.24
CA SER A 429 10.07 -17.33 3.25
C SER A 429 9.20 -16.23 3.89
N ILE A 430 8.38 -16.57 4.89
CA ILE A 430 7.52 -15.58 5.60
C ILE A 430 8.37 -14.53 6.30
N ASN A 431 9.40 -14.95 7.01
CA ASN A 431 10.31 -14.05 7.73
C ASN A 431 11.12 -13.16 6.78
N GLU A 432 11.45 -13.65 5.58
CA GLU A 432 12.11 -12.83 4.56
C GLU A 432 11.16 -11.76 4.01
N HIS A 433 9.92 -12.11 3.69
CA HIS A 433 8.90 -11.15 3.24
C HIS A 433 8.58 -10.11 4.32
N ARG A 434 8.46 -10.52 5.58
CA ARG A 434 8.25 -9.61 6.71
C ARG A 434 9.40 -8.62 6.84
N ARG A 435 10.66 -9.09 6.85
CA ARG A 435 11.84 -8.22 6.90
C ARG A 435 11.86 -7.22 5.75
N HIS A 436 11.57 -7.70 4.55
CA HIS A 436 11.51 -6.82 3.38
C HIS A 436 10.40 -5.75 3.49
N ALA A 437 9.23 -6.10 4.03
CA ALA A 437 8.16 -5.15 4.28
C ALA A 437 8.54 -4.10 5.35
N GLU A 438 9.24 -4.53 6.41
CA GLU A 438 9.78 -3.65 7.46
C GLU A 438 10.88 -2.71 6.90
N ASP A 439 11.77 -3.22 6.05
CA ASP A 439 12.79 -2.41 5.37
C ASP A 439 12.17 -1.32 4.49
N ARG A 440 11.14 -1.65 3.71
CA ARG A 440 10.40 -0.67 2.89
C ARG A 440 9.70 0.40 3.73
N LEU A 441 9.08 -0.01 4.84
CA LEU A 441 8.49 0.94 5.78
C LEU A 441 9.55 1.89 6.34
N SER A 442 10.71 1.35 6.73
CA SER A 442 11.82 2.15 7.26
C SER A 442 12.34 3.17 6.23
N GLN A 443 12.40 2.80 4.95
CA GLN A 443 12.76 3.72 3.86
C GLN A 443 11.71 4.82 3.63
N MET A 444 10.42 4.49 3.79
CA MET A 444 9.36 5.51 3.72
C MET A 444 9.41 6.48 4.91
N VAL A 445 9.71 5.98 6.11
CA VAL A 445 9.96 6.82 7.29
C VAL A 445 11.20 7.70 7.06
N GLU A 446 12.28 7.15 6.48
CA GLU A 446 13.46 7.93 6.10
C GLU A 446 13.10 9.08 5.15
N TYR A 447 12.26 8.83 4.14
CA TYR A 447 11.76 9.87 3.26
C TYR A 447 11.00 10.96 4.05
N ALA A 448 10.06 10.56 4.92
CA ALA A 448 9.22 11.48 5.68
C ALA A 448 10.03 12.35 6.66
N GLU A 449 11.06 11.78 7.30
CA GLU A 449 11.84 12.43 8.35
C GLU A 449 13.16 13.07 7.87
N SER A 450 13.60 12.73 6.65
CA SER A 450 14.85 13.27 6.10
C SER A 450 14.88 14.80 6.06
N THR A 451 16.02 15.39 6.40
CA THR A 451 16.31 16.81 6.21
C THR A 451 16.90 17.10 4.83
N SER A 452 17.26 16.05 4.08
CA SER A 452 17.82 16.14 2.74
C SER A 452 16.75 16.50 1.70
N CYS A 453 17.21 16.83 0.50
CA CYS A 453 16.32 17.05 -0.63
C CYS A 453 15.35 15.87 -0.85
N ARG A 454 14.03 16.09 -0.77
CA ARG A 454 12.99 15.08 -0.93
C ARG A 454 13.10 14.32 -2.25
N ARG A 455 13.33 15.07 -3.32
CA ARG A 455 13.53 14.51 -4.67
C ARG A 455 14.74 13.58 -4.72
N ALA A 456 15.86 14.01 -4.14
CA ALA A 456 17.07 13.20 -4.09
C ALA A 456 16.90 11.90 -3.29
N VAL A 457 16.06 11.89 -2.25
CA VAL A 457 15.73 10.67 -1.50
C VAL A 457 14.97 9.68 -2.40
N ILE A 458 13.95 10.14 -3.12
CA ILE A 458 13.17 9.29 -4.04
C ILE A 458 14.07 8.76 -5.18
N LEU A 459 14.86 9.61 -5.82
CA LEU A 459 15.71 9.20 -6.95
C LEU A 459 16.74 8.15 -6.50
N ARG A 460 17.37 8.34 -5.33
CA ARG A 460 18.30 7.34 -4.76
C ARG A 460 17.62 6.02 -4.43
N TYR A 461 16.38 6.06 -3.95
CA TYR A 461 15.59 4.87 -3.71
C TYR A 461 15.43 4.02 -4.99
N PHE A 462 15.17 4.66 -6.13
CA PHE A 462 15.07 3.99 -7.43
C PHE A 462 16.43 3.74 -8.13
N GLY A 463 17.55 3.93 -7.42
CA GLY A 463 18.90 3.62 -7.91
C GLY A 463 19.54 4.70 -8.76
N GLU A 464 18.95 5.89 -8.84
CA GLU A 464 19.54 7.03 -9.56
C GLU A 464 20.56 7.79 -8.70
N ARG A 465 21.42 8.53 -9.37
CA ARG A 465 22.39 9.46 -8.73
C ARG A 465 21.89 10.89 -8.88
N PRO A 466 21.08 11.39 -7.96
CA PRO A 466 20.52 12.74 -8.05
C PRO A 466 21.54 13.79 -7.67
N GLU A 467 21.27 15.04 -8.06
CA GLU A 467 21.89 16.21 -7.48
C GLU A 467 21.55 16.33 -5.98
N ALA A 468 22.40 17.04 -5.23
CA ALA A 468 22.22 17.18 -3.77
C ALA A 468 21.00 18.03 -3.39
N SER A 469 20.53 18.90 -4.29
CA SER A 469 19.40 19.81 -4.07
C SER A 469 18.54 19.94 -5.32
N CYS A 470 17.28 20.31 -5.12
CA CYS A 470 16.35 20.68 -6.18
C CYS A 470 15.71 22.04 -5.85
N SER A 471 15.03 22.65 -6.81
CA SER A 471 14.38 23.96 -6.64
C SER A 471 12.88 23.87 -6.26
N ALA A 472 12.41 22.70 -5.85
CA ALA A 472 10.96 22.45 -5.74
C ALA A 472 10.53 21.56 -4.55
N CYS A 473 11.35 21.35 -3.54
CA CYS A 473 10.89 20.65 -2.33
C CYS A 473 11.03 21.55 -1.09
N ASP A 474 10.24 21.23 -0.06
CA ASP A 474 10.21 21.95 1.21
C ASP A 474 11.61 22.12 1.84
N SER A 475 12.42 21.05 1.81
CA SER A 475 13.76 21.06 2.37
C SER A 475 14.72 22.00 1.62
N CYS A 476 14.63 22.06 0.28
CA CYS A 476 15.50 22.92 -0.53
C CYS A 476 15.05 24.39 -0.54
N LEU A 477 13.76 24.65 -0.37
CA LEU A 477 13.18 25.98 -0.34
C LEU A 477 13.22 26.60 1.07
N GLY A 478 13.63 25.85 2.10
CA GLY A 478 13.60 26.31 3.48
C GLY A 478 12.20 26.52 4.04
N GLU A 479 11.19 25.91 3.40
CA GLU A 479 9.77 26.06 3.75
C GLU A 479 9.27 24.98 4.71
N ARG A 480 10.18 24.23 5.32
CA ARG A 480 9.80 23.26 6.35
C ARG A 480 8.98 23.99 7.40
N ARG A 481 7.70 23.65 7.52
CA ARG A 481 6.98 23.93 8.74
C ARG A 481 7.60 23.04 9.80
N GLU A 482 8.41 23.63 10.67
CA GLU A 482 8.83 22.97 11.88
C GLU A 482 7.54 22.52 12.57
N ALA A 483 7.40 21.22 12.83
CA ALA A 483 6.51 20.77 13.87
C ALA A 483 6.84 21.60 15.11
N GLU A 484 5.89 21.88 15.99
CA GLU A 484 6.22 22.27 17.36
C GLU A 484 7.24 21.25 17.85
N VAL A 485 8.50 21.64 17.90
CA VAL A 485 9.63 20.73 18.10
C VAL A 485 9.64 20.41 19.58
N GLU A 486 9.06 19.28 19.92
CA GLU A 486 9.06 18.74 21.31
C GLU A 486 10.45 18.28 21.75
N TYR A 487 11.50 18.51 20.96
CA TYR A 487 12.88 18.09 21.23
C TYR A 487 13.90 19.14 20.75
N PRO A 488 15.09 19.22 21.37
CA PRO A 488 16.16 20.10 20.93
C PRO A 488 16.70 19.69 19.55
N PRO A 489 16.64 20.57 18.52
CA PRO A 489 17.05 20.21 17.15
C PRO A 489 18.52 19.85 17.04
N ASP A 490 19.39 20.53 17.77
CA ASP A 490 20.83 20.32 17.78
C ASP A 490 21.22 19.00 18.47
N LEU A 491 20.48 18.53 19.49
CA LEU A 491 20.61 17.19 20.04
C LEU A 491 20.18 16.12 19.03
N TYR A 492 19.06 16.35 18.36
CA TYR A 492 18.57 15.46 17.33
C TYR A 492 19.61 15.28 16.21
N ASP A 493 20.18 16.36 15.73
CA ASP A 493 21.24 16.35 14.71
C ASP A 493 22.52 15.64 15.20
N ALA A 494 22.89 15.85 16.46
CA ALA A 494 24.04 15.16 17.08
C ALA A 494 23.82 13.64 17.13
N LEU A 495 22.62 13.20 17.48
CA LEU A 495 22.24 11.80 17.52
C LEU A 495 22.17 11.18 16.10
N LEU A 496 21.72 11.92 15.10
CA LEU A 496 21.77 11.49 13.69
C LEU A 496 23.22 11.27 13.22
N LYS A 497 24.12 12.20 13.51
CA LYS A 497 25.56 12.06 13.20
C LYS A 497 26.17 10.85 13.90
N LEU A 498 25.79 10.60 15.16
CA LEU A 498 26.21 9.42 15.90
C LEU A 498 25.69 8.14 15.25
N ARG A 499 24.42 8.10 14.85
CA ARG A 499 23.80 7.00 14.10
C ARG A 499 24.60 6.64 12.85
N GLU A 500 24.93 7.64 12.02
CA GLU A 500 25.73 7.43 10.82
C GLU A 500 27.12 6.89 11.11
N LYS A 501 27.77 7.41 12.17
CA LYS A 501 29.08 6.94 12.60
C LYS A 501 29.05 5.48 13.06
N ILE A 502 27.99 5.08 13.76
CA ILE A 502 27.79 3.67 14.17
C ILE A 502 27.52 2.81 12.94
N ALA A 503 26.65 3.24 12.04
CA ALA A 503 26.28 2.55 10.80
C ALA A 503 27.52 2.23 9.94
N ARG A 504 28.37 3.24 9.69
CA ARG A 504 29.65 3.05 8.95
C ARG A 504 30.59 2.06 9.65
N LYS A 505 30.72 2.13 10.99
CA LYS A 505 31.60 1.21 11.74
C LYS A 505 31.11 -0.23 11.77
N THR A 506 29.81 -0.45 11.66
CA THR A 506 29.18 -1.77 11.73
C THR A 506 28.80 -2.30 10.34
N SER A 507 29.12 -1.57 9.27
CA SER A 507 28.72 -1.90 7.88
C SER A 507 27.22 -2.17 7.73
N ARG A 508 26.40 -1.41 8.45
CA ARG A 508 24.93 -1.50 8.44
C ARG A 508 24.32 -0.25 7.87
N ALA A 509 23.10 -0.36 7.35
CA ALA A 509 22.34 0.83 6.97
C ALA A 509 21.98 1.67 8.22
N PRO A 510 21.96 3.00 8.17
CA PRO A 510 21.67 3.86 9.32
C PRO A 510 20.34 3.52 10.03
N TYR A 511 19.29 3.19 9.28
CA TYR A 511 17.99 2.83 9.85
C TYR A 511 18.01 1.51 10.65
N GLN A 512 18.91 0.58 10.32
CA GLN A 512 19.10 -0.67 11.10
C GLN A 512 19.76 -0.42 12.45
N VAL A 513 20.51 0.68 12.59
CA VAL A 513 21.09 1.12 13.86
C VAL A 513 20.01 1.76 14.72
N LEU A 514 19.46 2.88 14.24
CA LEU A 514 18.35 3.61 14.87
C LEU A 514 17.44 4.17 13.79
N GLU A 515 16.16 4.01 13.95
CA GLU A 515 15.16 4.69 13.13
C GLU A 515 15.07 6.18 13.51
N PHE A 516 14.64 7.03 12.62
CA PHE A 516 14.47 8.47 12.90
C PHE A 516 13.52 8.73 14.07
N HIS A 517 12.43 7.95 14.16
CA HIS A 517 11.52 8.04 15.30
C HIS A 517 12.21 7.71 16.62
N THR A 518 13.06 6.68 16.66
CA THR A 518 13.88 6.35 17.84
C THR A 518 14.82 7.50 18.19
N VAL A 519 15.44 8.15 17.19
CA VAL A 519 16.32 9.31 17.40
C VAL A 519 15.54 10.49 17.98
N ARG A 520 14.30 10.70 17.52
CA ARG A 520 13.39 11.74 18.06
C ARG A 520 13.03 11.45 19.51
N GLU A 521 12.59 10.23 19.81
CA GLU A 521 12.29 9.78 21.18
C GLU A 521 13.48 9.99 22.13
N LEU A 522 14.71 9.66 21.67
CA LEU A 522 15.94 9.90 22.42
C LEU A 522 16.19 11.40 22.65
N ALA A 523 15.92 12.25 21.67
CA ALA A 523 16.10 13.69 21.78
C ALA A 523 15.05 14.34 22.68
N THR A 524 13.79 13.83 22.67
CA THR A 524 12.68 14.29 23.51
C THR A 524 12.87 13.86 24.98
N HIS A 525 13.05 12.57 25.22
CA HIS A 525 13.06 12.01 26.56
C HIS A 525 14.42 12.00 27.25
N ARG A 526 15.50 12.12 26.48
CA ARG A 526 16.89 12.21 26.94
C ARG A 526 17.24 11.18 28.04
N PRO A 527 17.22 9.86 27.73
CA PRO A 527 17.49 8.82 28.71
C PRO A 527 18.90 8.92 29.28
N HIS A 528 19.04 8.78 30.60
CA HIS A 528 20.31 8.90 31.33
C HIS A 528 20.95 7.58 31.70
N ASP A 529 20.21 6.50 31.66
CA ASP A 529 20.69 5.15 32.00
C ASP A 529 20.11 4.11 31.05
N ARG A 530 20.51 2.86 31.28
CA ARG A 530 20.06 1.72 30.46
C ARG A 530 18.56 1.45 30.61
N ASP A 531 18.01 1.63 31.78
CA ASP A 531 16.61 1.34 32.07
C ASP A 531 15.69 2.36 31.38
N GLU A 532 16.03 3.66 31.44
CA GLU A 532 15.35 4.71 30.70
C GLU A 532 15.51 4.49 29.17
N LEU A 533 16.69 4.02 28.74
CA LEU A 533 16.97 3.75 27.32
C LEU A 533 16.11 2.60 26.79
N LEU A 534 15.89 1.53 27.56
CA LEU A 534 15.03 0.41 27.20
C LEU A 534 13.54 0.79 27.11
N GLN A 535 13.14 1.90 27.74
CA GLN A 535 11.80 2.46 27.60
C GLN A 535 11.65 3.27 26.31
N THR A 536 12.75 3.56 25.61
CA THR A 536 12.73 4.29 24.35
C THR A 536 12.28 3.34 23.23
N TRP A 537 11.30 3.80 22.48
CA TRP A 537 10.78 3.01 21.38
C TRP A 537 11.88 2.68 20.34
N GLY A 538 11.92 1.42 19.89
CA GLY A 538 12.91 0.93 18.91
C GLY A 538 14.27 0.55 19.50
N ILE A 539 14.44 0.61 20.84
CA ILE A 539 15.62 0.15 21.56
C ILE A 539 15.25 -1.04 22.44
N GLY A 540 15.60 -2.23 21.97
CA GLY A 540 15.56 -3.46 22.78
C GLY A 540 16.92 -3.78 23.40
N GLU A 541 16.99 -4.86 24.19
CA GLU A 541 18.18 -5.34 24.88
C GLU A 541 19.43 -5.36 23.99
N VAL A 542 19.31 -5.93 22.78
CA VAL A 542 20.43 -6.06 21.84
C VAL A 542 21.00 -4.69 21.43
N LYS A 543 20.15 -3.72 21.14
CA LYS A 543 20.60 -2.38 20.75
C LYS A 543 21.14 -1.60 21.94
N ALA A 544 20.55 -1.77 23.11
CA ALA A 544 21.03 -1.18 24.35
C ALA A 544 22.44 -1.68 24.69
N ASP A 545 22.71 -2.98 24.54
CA ASP A 545 24.02 -3.57 24.78
C ASP A 545 25.07 -3.14 23.73
N TRP A 546 24.68 -2.99 22.47
CA TRP A 546 25.64 -2.68 21.40
C TRP A 546 26.12 -1.23 21.40
N PHE A 547 25.22 -0.29 21.62
CA PHE A 547 25.54 1.14 21.51
C PHE A 547 24.81 2.04 22.49
N GLY A 548 24.03 1.49 23.43
CA GLY A 548 23.26 2.27 24.40
C GLY A 548 24.13 3.24 25.22
N GLU A 549 25.30 2.79 25.71
CA GLU A 549 26.24 3.64 26.46
C GLU A 549 26.68 4.86 25.64
N ARG A 550 26.85 4.69 24.31
CA ARG A 550 27.26 5.79 23.42
C ARG A 550 26.14 6.81 23.24
N LEU A 551 24.89 6.35 23.21
CA LEU A 551 23.71 7.21 23.11
C LEU A 551 23.54 8.04 24.38
N VAL A 552 23.55 7.39 25.54
CA VAL A 552 23.45 8.05 26.85
C VAL A 552 24.58 9.07 27.04
N ARG A 553 25.81 8.69 26.68
CA ARG A 553 26.96 9.61 26.75
C ARG A 553 26.79 10.83 25.83
N ALA A 554 26.29 10.64 24.61
CA ALA A 554 26.05 11.74 23.68
C ALA A 554 24.99 12.72 24.21
N ILE A 555 23.92 12.20 24.81
CA ILE A 555 22.87 13.00 25.45
C ILE A 555 23.43 13.80 26.61
N ARG A 556 24.17 13.18 27.53
CA ARG A 556 24.78 13.85 28.67
C ARG A 556 25.76 14.94 28.26
N VAL A 557 26.64 14.65 27.28
CA VAL A 557 27.60 15.65 26.75
C VAL A 557 26.88 16.83 26.13
N TRP A 558 25.72 16.60 25.52
CA TRP A 558 24.91 17.69 24.99
C TRP A 558 24.27 18.52 26.11
N GLU A 559 23.71 17.87 27.13
CA GLU A 559 23.10 18.55 28.30
C GLU A 559 24.13 19.39 29.06
N ASP A 560 25.34 18.88 29.28
CA ASP A 560 26.43 19.62 29.91
C ASP A 560 26.81 20.90 29.16
N LYS A 561 26.60 20.93 27.83
CA LYS A 561 26.86 22.09 26.98
C LYS A 561 25.67 23.05 26.89
N ASN A 562 24.48 22.60 27.27
CA ASN A 562 23.23 23.34 27.14
C ASN A 562 22.47 23.34 28.49
N PRO A 563 23.03 23.96 29.55
CA PRO A 563 22.43 23.97 30.88
C PRO A 563 21.05 24.65 30.94
N ASP A 564 20.77 25.54 29.97
CA ASP A 564 19.50 26.27 29.85
C ASP A 564 18.47 25.49 28.98
N ALA A 565 18.76 24.26 28.58
CA ALA A 565 17.83 23.46 27.78
C ALA A 565 16.53 23.21 28.57
N PRO A 566 15.36 23.20 27.87
CA PRO A 566 14.08 22.93 28.54
C PRO A 566 14.13 21.64 29.34
N GLU A 567 13.42 21.63 30.48
CA GLU A 567 13.39 20.47 31.36
C GLU A 567 12.92 19.23 30.56
N ARG A 568 13.66 18.12 30.65
CA ARG A 568 13.32 16.90 29.91
C ARG A 568 11.93 16.41 30.29
N GLU A 569 11.11 16.08 29.34
CA GLU A 569 9.89 15.31 29.59
C GLU A 569 10.27 13.94 30.13
N ARG A 570 10.31 13.80 31.44
CA ARG A 570 10.33 12.47 32.02
C ARG A 570 9.04 11.79 31.57
N ARG A 571 9.15 10.72 30.78
CA ARG A 571 8.04 9.77 30.73
C ARG A 571 7.67 9.55 32.19
N ARG A 572 6.50 10.07 32.63
CA ARG A 572 5.88 9.54 33.84
C ARG A 572 5.99 8.04 33.61
N SER A 573 6.79 7.39 34.48
CA SER A 573 6.85 5.95 34.47
C SER A 573 5.37 5.54 34.47
N GLN A 574 4.82 5.18 33.31
CA GLN A 574 3.98 4.03 33.33
C GLN A 574 4.95 3.05 33.99
N ARG A 575 4.93 3.03 35.35
CA ARG A 575 5.35 1.86 36.07
C ARG A 575 4.98 0.78 35.13
N SER A 576 5.99 0.12 34.60
CA SER A 576 5.79 -1.23 34.18
C SER A 576 4.86 -1.78 35.24
N LEU A 577 3.57 -1.76 34.94
CA LEU A 577 2.81 -2.90 35.36
C LEU A 577 3.75 -4.00 34.93
N PRO A 578 4.31 -4.77 35.88
CA PRO A 578 5.05 -5.94 35.49
C PRO A 578 4.17 -6.52 34.39
N SER A 579 4.78 -7.04 33.35
CA SER A 579 4.17 -8.05 32.51
C SER A 579 3.94 -9.31 33.37
N THR A 580 3.27 -9.13 34.46
CA THR A 580 2.18 -9.94 34.88
C THR A 580 1.14 -9.62 33.80
N LEU A 581 1.08 -10.49 32.79
CA LEU A 581 -0.19 -11.07 32.45
C LEU A 581 -1.00 -10.99 33.75
N VAL A 582 -1.79 -9.89 33.94
CA VAL A 582 -2.97 -10.01 34.77
C VAL A 582 -3.69 -11.10 34.01
N PRO A 583 -3.77 -12.33 34.55
CA PRO A 583 -4.53 -13.37 33.90
C PRO A 583 -5.85 -12.68 33.60
N GLU A 584 -6.29 -12.72 32.33
CA GLU A 584 -7.65 -12.29 32.02
C GLU A 584 -8.48 -12.98 33.08
N PRO A 585 -9.31 -12.25 33.84
CA PRO A 585 -10.04 -12.85 34.92
C PRO A 585 -10.70 -14.08 34.29
N VAL A 586 -10.30 -15.27 34.77
CA VAL A 586 -10.89 -16.53 34.35
C VAL A 586 -12.31 -16.45 34.91
N ILE A 587 -13.17 -15.79 34.15
CA ILE A 587 -14.60 -15.78 34.42
C ILE A 587 -15.04 -17.14 33.89
N ASP A 588 -15.53 -17.95 34.80
CA ASP A 588 -16.12 -19.22 34.48
C ASP A 588 -17.21 -18.98 33.43
N ASP A 589 -17.18 -19.71 32.34
CA ASP A 589 -18.20 -19.59 31.28
C ASP A 589 -19.61 -19.88 31.81
N ASP A 590 -19.74 -20.45 33.03
CA ASP A 590 -20.98 -20.65 33.79
C ASP A 590 -21.35 -19.48 34.72
N ASP A 591 -20.59 -18.36 34.74
CA ASP A 591 -20.93 -17.18 35.55
C ASP A 591 -22.33 -16.62 35.17
N PRO A 592 -23.29 -16.56 36.14
CA PRO A 592 -24.64 -16.11 35.84
C PRO A 592 -24.75 -14.69 35.29
N LEU A 593 -23.89 -13.76 35.74
CA LEU A 593 -23.86 -12.38 35.27
C LEU A 593 -23.29 -12.31 33.84
N TYR A 594 -22.24 -13.08 33.57
CA TYR A 594 -21.70 -13.16 32.21
C TYR A 594 -22.72 -13.70 31.22
N ASN A 595 -23.41 -14.78 31.59
CA ASN A 595 -24.44 -15.38 30.74
C ASN A 595 -25.64 -14.44 30.56
N GLY A 596 -26.03 -13.69 31.59
CA GLY A 596 -27.09 -12.70 31.52
C GLY A 596 -26.74 -11.53 30.57
N LEU A 597 -25.54 -10.99 30.68
CA LEU A 597 -25.05 -9.93 29.80
C LEU A 597 -24.90 -10.41 28.35
N ARG A 598 -24.46 -11.64 28.14
CA ARG A 598 -24.32 -12.27 26.82
C ARG A 598 -25.69 -12.49 26.15
N ALA A 599 -26.66 -12.98 26.89
CA ALA A 599 -28.01 -13.16 26.40
C ALA A 599 -28.67 -11.82 26.03
N TRP A 600 -28.61 -10.84 26.92
CA TRP A 600 -29.11 -9.49 26.67
C TRP A 600 -28.45 -8.86 25.43
N ARG A 601 -27.11 -8.95 25.32
CA ARG A 601 -26.37 -8.46 24.15
C ARG A 601 -26.89 -9.08 22.84
N THR A 602 -27.15 -10.36 22.85
CA THR A 602 -27.62 -11.09 21.66
C THR A 602 -29.00 -10.62 21.23
N GLU A 603 -29.92 -10.46 22.20
CA GLU A 603 -31.28 -9.96 21.93
C GLU A 603 -31.25 -8.49 21.48
N ARG A 604 -30.39 -7.66 22.11
CA ARG A 604 -30.23 -6.26 21.74
C ARG A 604 -29.69 -6.12 20.32
N ALA A 605 -28.69 -6.91 19.97
CA ALA A 605 -28.10 -6.94 18.64
C ALA A 605 -29.11 -7.32 17.55
N LYS A 606 -29.98 -8.32 17.83
CA LYS A 606 -31.07 -8.71 16.92
C LYS A 606 -32.06 -7.55 16.73
N ARG A 607 -32.46 -6.88 17.80
CA ARG A 607 -33.40 -5.76 17.75
C ARG A 607 -32.83 -4.57 16.94
N ASP A 608 -31.57 -4.25 17.16
CA ASP A 608 -30.90 -3.11 16.51
C ASP A 608 -30.38 -3.47 15.09
N GLY A 609 -30.53 -4.73 14.65
CA GLY A 609 -30.08 -5.20 13.33
C GLY A 609 -28.56 -5.16 13.13
N VAL A 610 -27.79 -5.27 14.22
CA VAL A 610 -26.32 -5.19 14.21
C VAL A 610 -25.69 -6.48 14.77
N PRO A 611 -24.44 -6.81 14.37
CA PRO A 611 -23.70 -7.91 14.97
C PRO A 611 -23.49 -7.73 16.48
N ALA A 612 -23.57 -8.80 17.27
CA ALA A 612 -23.50 -8.77 18.74
C ALA A 612 -22.21 -8.08 19.27
N TYR A 613 -21.08 -8.25 18.58
CA TYR A 613 -19.81 -7.62 18.96
C TYR A 613 -19.82 -6.08 18.81
N MET A 614 -20.71 -5.53 18.00
CA MET A 614 -20.88 -4.06 17.87
C MET A 614 -21.56 -3.47 19.11
N VAL A 615 -22.42 -4.22 19.77
CA VAL A 615 -22.97 -3.83 21.06
C VAL A 615 -21.85 -3.88 22.09
N PHE A 616 -21.29 -5.07 22.39
CA PHE A 616 -20.09 -5.25 23.23
C PHE A 616 -19.31 -6.50 22.79
N SER A 617 -17.96 -6.42 22.81
CA SER A 617 -17.11 -7.59 22.61
C SER A 617 -17.18 -8.52 23.84
N ASP A 618 -16.85 -9.81 23.68
CA ASP A 618 -16.76 -10.75 24.79
C ASP A 618 -15.76 -10.28 25.85
N ARG A 619 -14.65 -9.70 25.42
CA ARG A 619 -13.67 -9.07 26.31
C ARG A 619 -14.27 -7.91 27.14
N THR A 620 -15.14 -7.11 26.55
CA THR A 620 -15.84 -6.03 27.25
C THR A 620 -16.85 -6.59 28.23
N LEU A 621 -17.58 -7.67 27.88
CA LEU A 621 -18.49 -8.35 28.82
C LEU A 621 -17.74 -8.93 30.02
N LYS A 622 -16.61 -9.60 29.81
CA LYS A 622 -15.74 -10.09 30.87
C LYS A 622 -15.21 -8.96 31.76
N ALA A 623 -14.84 -7.83 31.18
CA ALA A 623 -14.44 -6.65 31.93
C ALA A 623 -15.57 -6.05 32.76
N LEU A 624 -16.83 -6.06 32.26
CA LEU A 624 -18.02 -5.61 33.01
C LEU A 624 -18.30 -6.52 34.21
N VAL A 625 -18.20 -7.84 34.02
CA VAL A 625 -18.39 -8.83 35.09
C VAL A 625 -17.33 -8.67 36.19
N SER A 626 -16.08 -8.46 35.80
CA SER A 626 -14.96 -8.28 36.74
C SER A 626 -15.05 -6.95 37.49
N ALA A 627 -15.40 -5.86 36.80
CA ALA A 627 -15.42 -4.52 37.37
C ALA A 627 -16.71 -4.20 38.14
N GLN A 628 -17.83 -4.88 37.85
CA GLN A 628 -19.17 -4.67 38.43
C GLN A 628 -19.50 -3.18 38.68
N PRO A 629 -19.46 -2.33 37.63
CA PRO A 629 -19.68 -0.92 37.79
C PRO A 629 -21.10 -0.63 38.33
N ASP A 630 -21.22 0.28 39.29
CA ASP A 630 -22.47 0.65 39.97
C ASP A 630 -23.04 2.01 39.52
N SER A 631 -22.25 2.77 38.79
CA SER A 631 -22.55 4.14 38.35
C SER A 631 -22.12 4.36 36.89
N ARG A 632 -22.60 5.47 36.30
CA ARG A 632 -22.21 5.89 34.97
C ARG A 632 -20.69 6.16 34.86
N ASP A 633 -20.12 6.75 35.90
CA ASP A 633 -18.70 7.12 35.93
C ASP A 633 -17.80 5.88 36.07
N SER A 634 -18.18 4.92 36.91
CA SER A 634 -17.45 3.63 37.00
C SER A 634 -17.59 2.79 35.73
N LEU A 635 -18.74 2.86 35.05
CA LEU A 635 -18.97 2.20 33.77
C LEU A 635 -18.05 2.79 32.66
N MET A 636 -17.78 4.09 32.71
CA MET A 636 -16.87 4.76 31.75
C MET A 636 -15.41 4.28 31.87
N GLN A 637 -15.01 3.77 33.03
CA GLN A 637 -13.66 3.26 33.25
C GLN A 637 -13.46 1.81 32.74
N VAL A 638 -14.56 1.15 32.35
CA VAL A 638 -14.48 -0.22 31.84
C VAL A 638 -13.96 -0.21 30.39
N LYS A 639 -12.87 -0.93 30.15
CA LYS A 639 -12.25 -1.01 28.83
C LYS A 639 -13.22 -1.52 27.77
N GLY A 640 -13.44 -0.72 26.71
CA GLY A 640 -14.37 -1.03 25.62
C GLY A 640 -15.77 -0.42 25.77
N VAL A 641 -15.98 0.39 26.81
CA VAL A 641 -17.21 1.16 27.05
C VAL A 641 -16.91 2.65 26.87
N GLY A 642 -17.27 3.20 25.72
CA GLY A 642 -17.10 4.62 25.42
C GLY A 642 -18.38 5.44 25.65
N PRO A 643 -18.32 6.79 25.57
CA PRO A 643 -19.45 7.69 25.83
C PRO A 643 -20.73 7.32 25.08
N ALA A 644 -20.64 7.03 23.80
CA ALA A 644 -21.78 6.65 22.96
C ALA A 644 -22.45 5.33 23.43
N LYS A 645 -21.65 4.36 23.86
CA LYS A 645 -22.17 3.08 24.40
C LYS A 645 -22.82 3.25 25.78
N ILE A 646 -22.33 4.19 26.57
CA ILE A 646 -22.91 4.54 27.86
C ILE A 646 -24.28 5.18 27.66
N GLU A 647 -24.44 6.06 26.70
CA GLU A 647 -25.74 6.70 26.41
C GLU A 647 -26.74 5.67 25.90
N THR A 648 -26.31 4.75 25.02
CA THR A 648 -27.19 3.82 24.35
C THR A 648 -27.51 2.57 25.19
N PHE A 649 -26.53 2.07 25.95
CA PHE A 649 -26.59 0.77 26.63
C PHE A 649 -26.32 0.87 28.14
N GLY A 650 -25.80 1.99 28.64
CA GLY A 650 -25.37 2.15 30.02
C GLY A 650 -26.47 1.84 31.03
N PRO A 651 -27.68 2.42 30.90
CA PRO A 651 -28.78 2.14 31.82
C PRO A 651 -29.12 0.63 31.91
N ASP A 652 -29.18 -0.05 30.80
CA ASP A 652 -29.51 -1.48 30.74
C ASP A 652 -28.42 -2.35 31.38
N VAL A 653 -27.16 -2.04 31.08
CA VAL A 653 -25.99 -2.75 31.64
C VAL A 653 -25.92 -2.57 33.17
N LEU A 654 -26.12 -1.38 33.68
CA LEU A 654 -26.12 -1.10 35.15
C LEU A 654 -27.25 -1.83 35.88
N ARG A 655 -28.42 -1.95 35.25
CA ARG A 655 -29.55 -2.74 35.81
C ARG A 655 -29.24 -4.22 35.83
N LEU A 656 -28.69 -4.76 34.74
CA LEU A 656 -28.28 -6.17 34.67
C LEU A 656 -27.21 -6.52 35.72
N ILE A 657 -26.23 -5.64 35.94
CA ILE A 657 -25.20 -5.85 36.95
C ILE A 657 -25.81 -5.83 38.38
N LYS A 658 -26.88 -5.06 38.60
CA LYS A 658 -27.63 -5.06 39.87
C LYS A 658 -28.59 -6.25 40.03
N GLY A 659 -28.66 -7.14 39.06
CA GLY A 659 -29.55 -8.31 39.07
C GLY A 659 -31.00 -8.00 38.71
N GLU A 660 -31.27 -6.83 38.12
CA GLU A 660 -32.63 -6.45 37.68
C GLU A 660 -32.93 -7.03 36.28
N ALA A 661 -34.16 -7.49 36.08
CA ALA A 661 -34.57 -7.93 34.76
C ALA A 661 -34.67 -6.73 33.79
N VAL A 662 -33.98 -6.81 32.65
CA VAL A 662 -34.05 -5.84 31.58
C VAL A 662 -34.70 -6.51 30.38
N SER A 663 -35.84 -5.97 29.90
CA SER A 663 -36.40 -6.38 28.61
C SER A 663 -35.52 -5.78 27.51
N ALA A 664 -34.92 -6.64 26.72
CA ALA A 664 -34.05 -6.26 25.62
C ALA A 664 -34.78 -5.46 24.54
#